data_4a601e9644eb22eae2f22380b9522506
#
_entry.id   4a601e9644eb22eae2f22380b9522506
#
_cell.length_a   1.000
_cell.length_b   1.000
_cell.length_c   1.000
_cell.angle_alpha   90.00
_cell.angle_beta   90.00
_cell.angle_gamma   90.00
#
_symmetry.space_group_name_H-M   'P 1'
#
loop_
_entity.id
_entity.type
_entity.pdbx_description
1 polymer ?
#
loop_
_entity_poly.entity_id
_entity_poly.type
_entity_poly.pdbx_seq_one_letter_code
_entity_poly.pdbx_strand_id
1 'polypeptide(L)'
;MRLPPGRFLARVTALPAIALSAWLLVAFPLLALGSLTPLVAAVLGVPAVVAACALVPRLVPDPPEEENVPWWPVVLVLVVVVAFAAVQIAYHAEALVIRRDPASYAMYTAWIAENGYLPIPQQRELIAGDDPSLSYQSLAHYARGDVIWPQFMAGAPLVTAVGYWWGGLDGMLVTTPVLGALGVLTFAGLTARLVGARWAPLGALVLAACLPQQWVSRFTYSEPVTQILLLGGLVLAYDALVRRTWITDRWSSAHTLAAAAGLAFGLGLVVRIDAIRDLLPVVGFVGLLLLARRGQALPLLGGVAVGTGLGLYAGYGLSLPYLEYLSDSLNPLLLISAVVIVVTVVATAALWRHGIPHVERVRWLPGVVAALVLLTMVLLAVRPLLWPDYGHGSDFTDGWVAYVQQREGLSVEGSRTYYDMSLYWVGWYVGLATVLFASLGVALVLRRLFQRRDPQWLLPAMLLVWTVTTTLLRPAITPDHPWASRRLVALVIPAFVLFAVWFLAWLTRYCAVAAHSDRHTLPARALPAVVAAVTAAALVVPTVITATDTVRVRSTGPVLWNPFTTEVSVAPENGTLRVEAAGLVRGNPFTMVVEADGVMGYRQDVGTVDATHRLCAALPEDASVVVVDSGMAGNYMPLLRNVCGVPTAAMNEPTPRDVDRVVSEIHERDRDAVLASSDWEQLERLAGGGTEAERPFHVVARMDPSTLMEPPTGSWAFVGSVWVSVLPDEG
;
A
#
# COMPACT_ATOMS: atom_id res chain seq x y z
N MET A 1 10.06 37.32 9.62
CA MET A 1 10.67 37.11 8.28
C MET A 1 9.82 36.09 7.50
N ARG A 2 9.29 36.43 6.32
CA ARG A 2 8.55 35.49 5.47
C ARG A 2 9.55 34.53 4.82
N LEU A 3 9.33 33.23 4.97
CA LEU A 3 10.17 32.22 4.31
C LEU A 3 10.08 32.35 2.79
N PRO A 4 11.19 32.32 2.04
CA PRO A 4 11.17 32.25 0.58
C PRO A 4 10.36 31.02 0.09
N PRO A 5 9.62 31.11 -1.04
CA PRO A 5 8.75 30.03 -1.51
C PRO A 5 9.48 28.70 -1.70
N GLY A 6 10.69 28.70 -2.28
CA GLY A 6 11.47 27.47 -2.47
C GLY A 6 11.86 26.81 -1.15
N ARG A 7 12.24 27.59 -0.13
CA ARG A 7 12.54 27.08 1.22
C ARG A 7 11.29 26.52 1.88
N PHE A 8 10.16 27.19 1.73
CA PHE A 8 8.88 26.73 2.27
C PHE A 8 8.51 25.37 1.66
N LEU A 9 8.57 25.25 0.31
CA LEU A 9 8.28 24.00 -0.39
C LEU A 9 9.23 22.89 0.06
N ALA A 10 10.54 23.15 0.13
CA ALA A 10 11.54 22.16 0.54
C ALA A 10 11.25 21.62 1.95
N ARG A 11 10.87 22.49 2.90
CA ARG A 11 10.59 22.10 4.28
C ARG A 11 9.28 21.34 4.42
N VAL A 12 8.19 21.85 3.83
CA VAL A 12 6.85 21.28 3.97
C VAL A 12 6.78 19.89 3.36
N THR A 13 7.48 19.65 2.24
CA THR A 13 7.50 18.34 1.55
C THR A 13 8.34 17.28 2.26
N ALA A 14 9.20 17.66 3.22
CA ALA A 14 9.94 16.72 4.06
C ALA A 14 9.17 16.30 5.32
N LEU A 15 8.17 17.10 5.75
CA LEU A 15 7.42 16.88 7.00
C LEU A 15 6.76 15.50 7.09
N PRO A 16 6.11 14.95 6.05
CA PRO A 16 5.42 13.66 6.18
C PRO A 16 6.34 12.53 6.63
N ALA A 17 7.51 12.39 6.01
CA ALA A 17 8.47 11.35 6.38
C ALA A 17 9.06 11.57 7.78
N ILE A 18 9.32 12.82 8.16
CA ILE A 18 9.82 13.18 9.49
C ILE A 18 8.78 12.83 10.55
N ALA A 19 7.51 13.20 10.34
CA ALA A 19 6.42 12.92 11.25
C ALA A 19 6.20 11.42 11.44
N LEU A 20 6.11 10.67 10.34
CA LEU A 20 5.93 9.21 10.39
C LEU A 20 7.13 8.51 11.05
N SER A 21 8.35 8.94 10.75
CA SER A 21 9.54 8.34 11.38
C SER A 21 9.56 8.59 12.88
N ALA A 22 9.24 9.80 13.33
CA ALA A 22 9.16 10.14 14.75
C ALA A 22 8.03 9.38 15.45
N TRP A 23 6.85 9.25 14.81
CA TRP A 23 5.73 8.49 15.34
C TRP A 23 6.08 7.01 15.51
N LEU A 24 6.57 6.36 14.46
CA LEU A 24 6.90 4.92 14.50
C LEU A 24 8.01 4.59 15.49
N LEU A 25 8.97 5.49 15.70
CA LEU A 25 10.01 5.33 16.74
C LEU A 25 9.44 5.31 18.17
N VAL A 26 8.28 5.91 18.41
CA VAL A 26 7.62 5.90 19.72
C VAL A 26 6.54 4.81 19.77
N ALA A 27 5.66 4.78 18.79
CA ALA A 27 4.50 3.90 18.80
C ALA A 27 4.86 2.42 18.72
N PHE A 28 5.89 2.05 17.93
CA PHE A 28 6.30 0.66 17.81
C PHE A 28 6.87 0.08 19.11
N PRO A 29 7.82 0.72 19.81
CA PRO A 29 8.26 0.25 21.14
C PRO A 29 7.13 0.18 22.17
N LEU A 30 6.18 1.12 22.16
CA LEU A 30 5.00 1.07 23.04
C LEU A 30 4.15 -0.16 22.79
N LEU A 31 3.90 -0.50 21.54
CA LEU A 31 3.18 -1.75 21.18
C LEU A 31 3.97 -2.98 21.63
N ALA A 32 5.28 -3.02 21.38
CA ALA A 32 6.15 -4.13 21.77
C ALA A 32 6.19 -4.37 23.30
N LEU A 33 5.98 -3.32 24.08
CA LEU A 33 5.92 -3.36 25.55
C LEU A 33 4.49 -3.53 26.08
N GLY A 34 3.48 -3.68 25.24
CA GLY A 34 2.08 -3.78 25.63
C GLY A 34 1.54 -2.52 26.31
N SER A 35 2.05 -1.35 25.92
CA SER A 35 1.77 -0.07 26.58
C SER A 35 1.24 0.99 25.60
N LEU A 36 0.76 0.58 24.43
CA LEU A 36 0.26 1.48 23.38
C LEU A 36 -1.17 1.98 23.73
N THR A 37 -1.29 2.78 24.76
CA THR A 37 -2.56 3.42 25.12
C THR A 37 -2.66 4.81 24.52
N PRO A 38 -3.88 5.37 24.27
CA PRO A 38 -4.05 6.72 23.75
C PRO A 38 -3.30 7.78 24.56
N LEU A 39 -3.35 7.67 25.89
CA LEU A 39 -2.71 8.61 26.79
C LEU A 39 -1.17 8.57 26.67
N VAL A 40 -0.58 7.36 26.76
CA VAL A 40 0.88 7.20 26.71
C VAL A 40 1.41 7.59 25.32
N ALA A 41 0.69 7.18 24.28
CA ALA A 41 1.01 7.57 22.90
C ALA A 41 0.92 9.10 22.67
N ALA A 42 -0.07 9.76 23.26
CA ALA A 42 -0.17 11.22 23.19
C ALA A 42 0.94 11.92 23.96
N VAL A 43 1.24 11.48 25.18
CA VAL A 43 2.27 12.11 26.04
C VAL A 43 3.68 11.95 25.47
N LEU A 44 4.00 10.82 24.85
CA LEU A 44 5.34 10.56 24.31
C LEU A 44 5.42 10.85 22.80
N GLY A 45 4.41 10.45 22.03
CA GLY A 45 4.41 10.53 20.57
C GLY A 45 4.17 11.94 20.05
N VAL A 46 3.18 12.67 20.58
CA VAL A 46 2.91 14.04 20.10
C VAL A 46 4.10 14.97 20.30
N PRO A 47 4.74 15.04 21.48
CA PRO A 47 5.93 15.87 21.66
C PRO A 47 7.10 15.43 20.75
N ALA A 48 7.30 14.12 20.56
CA ALA A 48 8.34 13.61 19.66
C ALA A 48 8.11 14.05 18.21
N VAL A 49 6.88 13.91 17.70
CA VAL A 49 6.50 14.36 16.35
C VAL A 49 6.62 15.88 16.22
N VAL A 50 6.11 16.64 17.19
CA VAL A 50 6.19 18.11 17.18
C VAL A 50 7.66 18.56 17.21
N ALA A 51 8.49 17.98 18.08
CA ALA A 51 9.90 18.31 18.14
C ALA A 51 10.64 17.98 16.84
N ALA A 52 10.39 16.78 16.27
CA ALA A 52 10.99 16.38 15.00
C ALA A 52 10.57 17.32 13.86
N CYS A 53 9.27 17.62 13.74
CA CYS A 53 8.73 18.53 12.72
C CYS A 53 9.14 20.01 12.93
N ALA A 54 9.47 20.40 14.15
CA ALA A 54 9.97 21.74 14.42
C ALA A 54 11.47 21.89 14.16
N LEU A 55 12.26 20.85 14.45
CA LEU A 55 13.74 20.92 14.44
C LEU A 55 14.33 20.46 13.11
N VAL A 56 13.94 19.27 12.60
CA VAL A 56 14.58 18.66 11.42
C VAL A 56 14.40 19.52 10.14
N PRO A 57 13.24 20.12 9.83
CA PRO A 57 13.10 20.97 8.65
C PRO A 57 13.95 22.23 8.68
N ARG A 58 14.42 22.68 9.86
CA ARG A 58 15.34 23.81 9.96
C ARG A 58 16.73 23.48 9.42
N LEU A 59 17.07 22.18 9.35
CA LEU A 59 18.35 21.67 8.85
C LEU A 59 18.34 21.55 7.32
N VAL A 60 17.16 21.55 6.67
CA VAL A 60 17.02 21.48 5.22
C VAL A 60 17.74 22.67 4.58
N PRO A 61 18.66 22.43 3.60
CA PRO A 61 19.38 23.48 2.93
C PRO A 61 18.45 24.40 2.12
N ASP A 62 18.88 25.63 1.97
CA ASP A 62 18.20 26.52 1.05
C ASP A 62 18.40 26.04 -0.40
N PRO A 63 17.37 26.14 -1.25
CA PRO A 63 17.55 25.91 -2.67
C PRO A 63 18.59 26.90 -3.25
N PRO A 64 19.32 26.50 -4.32
CA PRO A 64 20.29 27.39 -4.95
C PRO A 64 19.70 28.78 -5.26
N GLU A 65 20.42 29.85 -5.03
CA GLU A 65 19.97 31.24 -5.28
C GLU A 65 19.56 31.47 -6.75
N GLU A 66 20.13 30.71 -7.67
CA GLU A 66 19.79 30.70 -9.11
C GLU A 66 18.35 30.23 -9.39
N GLU A 67 17.71 29.48 -8.47
CA GLU A 67 16.30 29.13 -8.53
C GLU A 67 15.45 30.20 -7.81
N ASN A 68 15.19 31.31 -8.45
CA ASN A 68 14.17 32.25 -7.98
C ASN A 68 12.78 31.61 -8.13
N VAL A 69 12.39 30.79 -7.13
CA VAL A 69 11.12 30.06 -7.12
C VAL A 69 9.98 31.02 -6.80
N PRO A 70 9.03 31.24 -7.73
CA PRO A 70 7.85 32.04 -7.43
C PRO A 70 6.87 31.26 -6.52
N TRP A 71 5.81 31.90 -6.00
CA TRP A 71 4.81 31.24 -5.16
C TRP A 71 3.89 30.29 -5.90
N TRP A 72 3.68 30.45 -7.20
CA TRP A 72 2.71 29.67 -7.95
C TRP A 72 2.93 28.14 -7.91
N PRO A 73 4.18 27.59 -8.00
CA PRO A 73 4.37 26.16 -7.88
C PRO A 73 4.01 25.64 -6.50
N VAL A 74 4.31 26.41 -5.46
CA VAL A 74 3.98 26.04 -4.07
C VAL A 74 2.47 25.95 -3.90
N VAL A 75 1.76 27.00 -4.35
CA VAL A 75 0.30 27.06 -4.26
C VAL A 75 -0.34 25.92 -5.05
N LEU A 76 0.12 25.66 -6.28
CA LEU A 76 -0.44 24.56 -7.09
C LEU A 76 -0.18 23.19 -6.47
N VAL A 77 1.01 22.93 -5.91
CA VAL A 77 1.28 21.67 -5.20
C VAL A 77 0.30 21.52 -4.02
N LEU A 78 0.12 22.56 -3.21
CA LEU A 78 -0.80 22.50 -2.08
C LEU A 78 -2.27 22.33 -2.52
N VAL A 79 -2.67 23.00 -3.59
CA VAL A 79 -4.02 22.83 -4.16
C VAL A 79 -4.24 21.39 -4.61
N VAL A 80 -3.29 20.79 -5.34
CA VAL A 80 -3.38 19.39 -5.77
C VAL A 80 -3.49 18.44 -4.57
N VAL A 81 -2.65 18.64 -3.54
CA VAL A 81 -2.63 17.81 -2.34
C VAL A 81 -3.93 17.92 -1.55
N VAL A 82 -4.43 19.14 -1.34
CA VAL A 82 -5.69 19.38 -0.60
C VAL A 82 -6.89 18.84 -1.41
N ALA A 83 -6.95 19.10 -2.71
CA ALA A 83 -8.00 18.58 -3.56
C ALA A 83 -8.00 17.03 -3.59
N PHE A 84 -6.81 16.41 -3.68
CA PHE A 84 -6.67 14.96 -3.58
C PHE A 84 -7.19 14.44 -2.24
N ALA A 85 -6.75 15.02 -1.12
CA ALA A 85 -7.22 14.64 0.21
C ALA A 85 -8.75 14.73 0.32
N ALA A 86 -9.33 15.86 -0.10
CA ALA A 86 -10.77 16.08 -0.04
C ALA A 86 -11.56 15.05 -0.85
N VAL A 87 -11.10 14.74 -2.08
CA VAL A 87 -11.73 13.72 -2.94
C VAL A 87 -11.59 12.34 -2.31
N GLN A 88 -10.39 11.95 -1.86
CA GLN A 88 -10.21 10.60 -1.31
C GLN A 88 -10.95 10.44 0.04
N ILE A 89 -11.05 11.49 0.86
CA ILE A 89 -11.87 11.48 2.08
C ILE A 89 -13.37 11.33 1.71
N ALA A 90 -13.86 12.05 0.70
CA ALA A 90 -15.25 11.93 0.27
C ALA A 90 -15.59 10.53 -0.27
N TYR A 91 -14.61 9.83 -0.84
CA TYR A 91 -14.77 8.52 -1.45
C TYR A 91 -14.04 7.39 -0.72
N HIS A 92 -13.72 7.53 0.57
CA HIS A 92 -13.08 6.46 1.33
C HIS A 92 -13.97 5.21 1.41
N ALA A 93 -13.34 4.05 1.53
CA ALA A 93 -14.02 2.76 1.61
C ALA A 93 -14.23 2.35 3.08
N GLU A 94 -15.34 1.68 3.35
CA GLU A 94 -15.67 1.12 4.68
C GLU A 94 -15.34 -0.38 4.75
N ALA A 95 -14.13 -0.76 4.32
CA ALA A 95 -13.72 -2.16 4.23
C ALA A 95 -13.41 -2.76 5.61
N LEU A 96 -14.42 -3.28 6.29
CA LEU A 96 -14.33 -3.92 7.61
C LEU A 96 -14.51 -5.45 7.55
N VAL A 97 -15.20 -5.98 6.53
CA VAL A 97 -15.33 -7.43 6.34
C VAL A 97 -14.11 -7.97 5.62
N ILE A 98 -13.45 -9.00 6.19
CA ILE A 98 -12.20 -9.52 5.62
C ILE A 98 -12.46 -10.28 4.32
N ARG A 99 -12.28 -9.61 3.19
CA ARG A 99 -12.25 -10.19 1.84
C ARG A 99 -10.87 -10.05 1.20
N ARG A 100 -10.19 -8.96 1.53
CA ARG A 100 -8.84 -8.58 1.10
C ARG A 100 -8.11 -7.86 2.24
N ASP A 101 -6.83 -7.57 2.05
CA ASP A 101 -5.93 -6.97 3.03
C ASP A 101 -6.45 -5.72 3.78
N PRO A 102 -7.24 -4.79 3.18
CA PRO A 102 -7.66 -3.59 3.91
C PRO A 102 -8.41 -3.87 5.20
N ALA A 103 -9.37 -4.80 5.17
CA ALA A 103 -10.12 -5.16 6.36
C ALA A 103 -9.23 -5.83 7.42
N SER A 104 -8.22 -6.61 6.98
CA SER A 104 -7.24 -7.21 7.91
C SER A 104 -6.42 -6.13 8.63
N TYR A 105 -5.98 -5.09 7.91
CA TYR A 105 -5.32 -3.93 8.53
C TYR A 105 -6.27 -3.17 9.46
N ALA A 106 -7.55 -3.01 9.09
CA ALA A 106 -8.55 -2.37 9.93
C ALA A 106 -8.79 -3.14 11.23
N MET A 107 -8.96 -4.46 11.15
CA MET A 107 -9.12 -5.33 12.34
C MET A 107 -7.89 -5.31 13.24
N TYR A 108 -6.69 -5.33 12.65
CA TYR A 108 -5.44 -5.19 13.39
C TYR A 108 -5.37 -3.84 14.11
N THR A 109 -5.74 -2.76 13.41
CA THR A 109 -5.75 -1.39 13.97
C THR A 109 -6.71 -1.29 15.13
N ALA A 110 -7.97 -1.77 14.98
CA ALA A 110 -8.97 -1.73 16.03
C ALA A 110 -8.46 -2.42 17.30
N TRP A 111 -7.90 -3.64 17.17
CA TRP A 111 -7.36 -4.36 18.32
C TRP A 111 -6.28 -3.60 19.07
N ILE A 112 -5.21 -3.13 18.35
CA ILE A 112 -4.11 -2.44 19.04
C ILE A 112 -4.48 -1.06 19.56
N ALA A 113 -5.48 -0.41 18.94
CA ALA A 113 -5.97 0.88 19.42
C ALA A 113 -6.75 0.77 20.72
N GLU A 114 -7.56 -0.29 20.86
CA GLU A 114 -8.34 -0.56 22.07
C GLU A 114 -7.51 -1.20 23.18
N ASN A 115 -6.68 -2.18 22.85
CA ASN A 115 -6.03 -3.03 23.84
C ASN A 115 -4.55 -2.68 24.09
N GLY A 116 -3.88 -2.04 23.13
CA GLY A 116 -2.49 -1.57 23.27
C GLY A 116 -1.41 -2.63 23.25
N TYR A 117 -1.72 -3.88 22.96
CA TYR A 117 -0.78 -5.01 23.00
C TYR A 117 -1.04 -6.06 21.92
N LEU A 118 -0.05 -6.94 21.73
CA LEU A 118 -0.09 -8.19 20.97
C LEU A 118 0.65 -9.26 21.78
N PRO A 119 0.33 -10.56 21.57
CA PRO A 119 -0.69 -11.10 20.68
C PRO A 119 -2.13 -10.95 21.22
N ILE A 120 -3.13 -11.28 20.38
CA ILE A 120 -4.55 -11.28 20.75
C ILE A 120 -4.84 -12.56 21.53
N PRO A 121 -5.41 -12.54 22.77
CA PRO A 121 -5.79 -13.74 23.48
C PRO A 121 -6.99 -14.42 22.80
N GLN A 122 -7.03 -15.74 22.82
CA GLN A 122 -8.15 -16.51 22.29
C GLN A 122 -9.38 -16.49 23.23
N GLN A 123 -9.17 -16.19 24.50
CA GLN A 123 -10.22 -16.14 25.52
C GLN A 123 -11.01 -17.47 25.62
N ARG A 124 -10.31 -18.59 25.48
CA ARG A 124 -10.89 -19.96 25.51
C ARG A 124 -11.67 -20.22 26.79
N GLU A 125 -11.16 -19.71 27.90
CA GLU A 125 -11.75 -19.81 29.24
C GLU A 125 -13.14 -19.15 29.34
N LEU A 126 -13.47 -18.27 28.41
CA LEU A 126 -14.77 -17.59 28.37
C LEU A 126 -15.75 -18.26 27.37
N ILE A 127 -15.33 -19.32 26.68
CA ILE A 127 -16.18 -20.07 25.73
C ILE A 127 -16.33 -21.51 26.25
N ALA A 128 -15.60 -22.46 25.70
CA ALA A 128 -15.65 -23.86 26.10
C ALA A 128 -14.25 -24.49 26.22
N GLY A 129 -13.26 -23.70 26.61
CA GLY A 129 -11.90 -24.18 26.85
C GLY A 129 -11.25 -24.77 25.59
N ASP A 130 -10.72 -25.99 25.74
CA ASP A 130 -10.05 -26.73 24.67
C ASP A 130 -10.98 -27.72 23.93
N ASP A 131 -12.28 -27.41 23.83
CA ASP A 131 -13.22 -28.26 23.09
C ASP A 131 -12.72 -28.45 21.65
N PRO A 132 -12.58 -29.73 21.19
CA PRO A 132 -11.98 -30.04 19.89
C PRO A 132 -12.83 -29.59 18.69
N SER A 133 -14.11 -29.27 18.88
CA SER A 133 -14.99 -28.77 17.84
C SER A 133 -14.76 -27.28 17.55
N LEU A 134 -14.04 -26.58 18.43
CA LEU A 134 -13.82 -25.14 18.31
C LEU A 134 -12.52 -24.82 17.55
N SER A 135 -12.61 -23.81 16.71
CA SER A 135 -11.48 -23.20 15.99
C SER A 135 -11.43 -21.70 16.30
N TYR A 136 -10.24 -21.20 16.62
CA TYR A 136 -10.00 -19.79 16.89
C TYR A 136 -9.31 -19.08 15.73
N GLN A 137 -8.94 -19.83 14.69
CA GLN A 137 -8.30 -19.32 13.48
C GLN A 137 -9.33 -18.73 12.51
N SER A 138 -8.96 -17.62 11.84
CA SER A 138 -9.76 -17.01 10.79
C SER A 138 -8.86 -16.45 9.68
N LEU A 139 -9.44 -15.91 8.61
CA LEU A 139 -8.66 -15.26 7.57
C LEU A 139 -7.81 -14.13 8.17
N ALA A 140 -6.53 -14.10 7.80
CA ALA A 140 -5.55 -13.12 8.24
C ALA A 140 -5.34 -13.04 9.77
N HIS A 141 -5.72 -14.07 10.52
CA HIS A 141 -5.54 -14.20 11.96
C HIS A 141 -5.13 -15.63 12.31
N TYR A 142 -3.86 -15.81 12.65
CA TYR A 142 -3.22 -17.10 12.87
C TYR A 142 -3.30 -17.51 14.34
N ALA A 143 -4.03 -18.57 14.66
CA ALA A 143 -4.10 -19.14 16.01
C ALA A 143 -2.85 -19.99 16.32
N ARG A 144 -2.19 -19.73 17.46
CA ARG A 144 -1.04 -20.52 17.97
C ARG A 144 -1.08 -20.59 19.49
N GLY A 145 -1.13 -21.79 20.03
CA GLY A 145 -1.34 -21.97 21.46
C GLY A 145 -2.63 -21.25 21.88
N ASP A 146 -2.57 -20.41 22.89
CA ASP A 146 -3.73 -19.68 23.43
C ASP A 146 -3.89 -18.26 22.86
N VAL A 147 -3.15 -17.93 21.81
CA VAL A 147 -3.12 -16.59 21.22
C VAL A 147 -3.33 -16.59 19.71
N ILE A 148 -3.66 -15.40 19.19
CA ILE A 148 -3.88 -15.15 17.79
C ILE A 148 -2.93 -14.02 17.34
N TRP A 149 -2.32 -14.21 16.20
CA TRP A 149 -1.44 -13.24 15.58
C TRP A 149 -2.08 -12.67 14.30
N PRO A 150 -2.29 -11.34 14.22
CA PRO A 150 -2.76 -10.73 12.99
C PRO A 150 -1.75 -10.90 11.85
N GLN A 151 -2.25 -11.03 10.63
CA GLN A 151 -1.43 -10.96 9.43
C GLN A 151 -0.84 -9.55 9.26
N PHE A 152 0.30 -9.47 8.62
CA PHE A 152 1.04 -8.26 8.29
C PHE A 152 1.93 -7.69 9.40
N MET A 153 2.65 -6.60 9.02
CA MET A 153 3.52 -5.87 9.92
C MET A 153 2.75 -4.74 10.62
N ALA A 154 3.15 -4.39 11.82
CA ALA A 154 2.44 -3.45 12.69
C ALA A 154 2.47 -1.98 12.22
N GLY A 155 3.36 -1.59 11.30
CA GLY A 155 3.61 -0.17 11.03
C GLY A 155 2.43 0.62 10.48
N ALA A 156 1.65 0.05 9.54
CA ALA A 156 0.46 0.72 9.04
C ALA A 156 -0.65 0.80 10.12
N PRO A 157 -0.98 -0.29 10.86
CA PRO A 157 -1.90 -0.23 11.99
C PRO A 157 -1.52 0.81 13.05
N LEU A 158 -0.24 0.96 13.38
CA LEU A 158 0.23 1.98 14.33
C LEU A 158 -0.06 3.41 13.88
N VAL A 159 -0.06 3.68 12.58
CA VAL A 159 -0.39 5.00 12.04
C VAL A 159 -1.90 5.21 11.99
N THR A 160 -2.67 4.22 11.58
CA THR A 160 -4.13 4.30 11.50
C THR A 160 -4.80 4.27 12.87
N ALA A 161 -4.14 3.72 13.91
CA ALA A 161 -4.61 3.81 15.31
C ALA A 161 -4.79 5.26 15.81
N VAL A 162 -4.00 6.21 15.28
CA VAL A 162 -4.18 7.63 15.60
C VAL A 162 -5.57 8.12 15.18
N GLY A 163 -6.00 7.75 13.97
CA GLY A 163 -7.34 8.07 13.49
C GLY A 163 -8.43 7.37 14.29
N TYR A 164 -8.20 6.10 14.65
CA TYR A 164 -9.13 5.34 15.49
C TYR A 164 -9.35 6.01 16.86
N TRP A 165 -8.29 6.46 17.54
CA TRP A 165 -8.42 7.16 18.82
C TRP A 165 -9.15 8.50 18.70
N TRP A 166 -9.13 9.13 17.53
CA TRP A 166 -9.78 10.42 17.30
C TRP A 166 -11.25 10.28 16.90
N GLY A 167 -11.63 9.26 16.14
CA GLY A 167 -12.96 9.15 15.57
C GLY A 167 -13.44 7.72 15.35
N GLY A 168 -12.96 6.74 16.14
CA GLY A 168 -13.35 5.33 16.01
C GLY A 168 -13.05 4.76 14.63
N LEU A 169 -13.93 3.91 14.14
CA LEU A 169 -13.82 3.29 12.83
C LEU A 169 -13.73 4.31 11.70
N ASP A 170 -14.57 5.35 11.70
CA ASP A 170 -14.56 6.40 10.68
C ASP A 170 -13.24 7.17 10.66
N GLY A 171 -12.73 7.54 11.84
CA GLY A 171 -11.44 8.21 11.97
C GLY A 171 -10.28 7.37 11.43
N MET A 172 -10.30 6.07 11.71
CA MET A 172 -9.33 5.10 11.15
C MET A 172 -9.40 5.08 9.62
N LEU A 173 -10.59 4.94 9.04
CA LEU A 173 -10.80 4.81 7.61
C LEU A 173 -10.40 6.09 6.84
N VAL A 174 -10.61 7.27 7.43
CA VAL A 174 -10.24 8.56 6.85
C VAL A 174 -8.72 8.82 6.93
N THR A 175 -7.99 8.15 7.79
CA THR A 175 -6.53 8.35 7.94
C THR A 175 -5.77 8.02 6.65
N THR A 176 -6.13 6.94 5.95
CA THR A 176 -5.40 6.54 4.73
C THR A 176 -5.54 7.52 3.56
N PRO A 177 -6.71 8.12 3.28
CA PRO A 177 -6.84 9.28 2.38
C PRO A 177 -5.85 10.40 2.66
N VAL A 178 -5.67 10.76 3.93
CA VAL A 178 -4.70 11.80 4.34
C VAL A 178 -3.27 11.34 4.07
N LEU A 179 -2.93 10.08 4.39
CA LEU A 179 -1.61 9.52 4.10
C LEU A 179 -1.33 9.49 2.59
N GLY A 180 -2.29 9.13 1.76
CA GLY A 180 -2.15 9.20 0.31
C GLY A 180 -1.83 10.61 -0.21
N ALA A 181 -2.51 11.62 0.33
CA ALA A 181 -2.24 13.03 0.02
C ALA A 181 -0.83 13.47 0.48
N LEU A 182 -0.38 13.01 1.64
CA LEU A 182 0.98 13.25 2.13
C LEU A 182 2.04 12.53 1.27
N GLY A 183 1.72 11.37 0.69
CA GLY A 183 2.54 10.69 -0.32
C GLY A 183 2.72 11.55 -1.57
N VAL A 184 1.64 12.12 -2.10
CA VAL A 184 1.68 13.07 -3.24
C VAL A 184 2.52 14.31 -2.89
N LEU A 185 2.38 14.87 -1.68
CA LEU A 185 3.18 16.00 -1.21
C LEU A 185 4.68 15.65 -1.17
N THR A 186 5.02 14.49 -0.63
CA THR A 186 6.40 14.02 -0.54
C THR A 186 7.01 13.81 -1.93
N PHE A 187 6.24 13.23 -2.86
CA PHE A 187 6.64 13.07 -4.26
C PHE A 187 6.87 14.40 -4.96
N ALA A 188 5.98 15.40 -4.74
CA ALA A 188 6.20 16.76 -5.24
C ALA A 188 7.52 17.34 -4.74
N GLY A 189 7.89 17.08 -3.48
CA GLY A 189 9.16 17.47 -2.90
C GLY A 189 10.37 16.82 -3.55
N LEU A 190 10.29 15.54 -3.90
CA LEU A 190 11.33 14.84 -4.64
C LEU A 190 11.47 15.40 -6.06
N THR A 191 10.34 15.62 -6.74
CA THR A 191 10.30 16.23 -8.08
C THR A 191 10.91 17.64 -8.06
N ALA A 192 10.59 18.45 -7.05
CA ALA A 192 11.15 19.79 -6.90
C ALA A 192 12.68 19.78 -6.79
N ARG A 193 13.26 18.81 -6.09
CA ARG A 193 14.71 18.67 -5.86
C ARG A 193 15.46 18.14 -7.09
N LEU A 194 14.88 17.19 -7.79
CA LEU A 194 15.56 16.48 -8.87
C LEU A 194 15.32 17.10 -10.26
N VAL A 195 14.15 17.70 -10.46
CA VAL A 195 13.73 18.28 -11.76
C VAL A 195 13.65 19.79 -11.69
N GLY A 196 13.24 20.32 -10.54
CA GLY A 196 13.06 21.76 -10.29
C GLY A 196 11.65 22.08 -9.78
N ALA A 197 11.55 23.11 -8.95
CA ALA A 197 10.30 23.48 -8.24
C ALA A 197 9.13 23.78 -9.18
N ARG A 198 9.40 24.31 -10.38
CA ARG A 198 8.37 24.64 -11.37
C ARG A 198 7.69 23.40 -11.97
N TRP A 199 8.34 22.23 -11.92
CA TRP A 199 7.82 20.96 -12.42
C TRP A 199 7.10 20.10 -11.35
N ALA A 200 7.26 20.47 -10.07
CA ALA A 200 6.65 19.76 -8.96
C ALA A 200 5.12 19.69 -9.07
N PRO A 201 4.38 20.77 -9.46
CA PRO A 201 2.93 20.67 -9.62
C PRO A 201 2.49 19.66 -10.67
N LEU A 202 3.21 19.55 -11.79
CA LEU A 202 2.91 18.58 -12.84
C LEU A 202 3.11 17.15 -12.32
N GLY A 203 4.25 16.87 -11.65
CA GLY A 203 4.48 15.57 -11.06
C GLY A 203 3.41 15.20 -10.03
N ALA A 204 3.07 16.13 -9.13
CA ALA A 204 2.01 15.95 -8.15
C ALA A 204 0.65 15.66 -8.81
N LEU A 205 0.30 16.40 -9.86
CA LEU A 205 -0.98 16.26 -10.55
C LEU A 205 -1.09 14.89 -11.26
N VAL A 206 -0.05 14.46 -11.97
CA VAL A 206 -0.05 13.15 -12.66
C VAL A 206 -0.17 12.01 -11.66
N LEU A 207 0.59 12.08 -10.54
CA LEU A 207 0.49 11.05 -9.49
C LEU A 207 -0.89 11.08 -8.81
N ALA A 208 -1.42 12.25 -8.47
CA ALA A 208 -2.74 12.41 -7.85
C ALA A 208 -3.89 11.95 -8.76
N ALA A 209 -3.76 12.16 -10.07
CA ALA A 209 -4.74 11.71 -11.04
C ALA A 209 -4.69 10.19 -11.29
N CYS A 210 -3.60 9.52 -10.93
CA CYS A 210 -3.39 8.10 -11.21
C CYS A 210 -4.35 7.22 -10.41
N LEU A 211 -5.11 6.35 -11.09
CA LEU A 211 -6.11 5.46 -10.49
C LEU A 211 -5.54 4.61 -9.33
N PRO A 212 -4.40 3.90 -9.47
CA PRO A 212 -3.83 3.14 -8.36
C PRO A 212 -3.53 3.99 -7.12
N GLN A 213 -3.01 5.20 -7.29
CA GLN A 213 -2.74 6.12 -6.18
C GLN A 213 -4.03 6.51 -5.45
N GLN A 214 -5.10 6.82 -6.19
CA GLN A 214 -6.39 7.15 -5.61
C GLN A 214 -7.01 5.95 -4.91
N TRP A 215 -7.02 4.79 -5.58
CA TRP A 215 -7.61 3.57 -5.06
C TRP A 215 -6.95 3.12 -3.76
N VAL A 216 -5.61 3.01 -3.73
CA VAL A 216 -4.87 2.62 -2.51
C VAL A 216 -5.09 3.61 -1.36
N SER A 217 -5.31 4.89 -1.68
CA SER A 217 -5.55 5.93 -0.68
C SER A 217 -6.94 5.87 -0.05
N ARG A 218 -7.90 5.15 -0.64
CA ARG A 218 -9.26 5.02 -0.10
C ARG A 218 -9.44 3.92 0.92
N PHE A 219 -8.48 2.98 0.97
CA PHE A 219 -8.53 1.80 1.82
C PHE A 219 -7.41 1.82 2.86
N THR A 220 -7.55 1.05 3.91
CA THR A 220 -6.54 0.87 4.97
C THR A 220 -5.34 0.04 4.50
N TYR A 221 -4.64 0.50 3.45
CA TYR A 221 -3.43 -0.14 2.92
C TYR A 221 -2.14 0.40 3.53
N SER A 222 -1.09 -0.41 3.52
CA SER A 222 0.26 -0.03 3.96
C SER A 222 1.07 0.75 2.93
N GLU A 223 0.67 0.71 1.67
CA GLU A 223 1.38 1.33 0.55
C GLU A 223 1.58 2.85 0.69
N PRO A 224 0.58 3.66 1.14
CA PRO A 224 0.78 5.10 1.35
C PRO A 224 1.85 5.40 2.40
N VAL A 225 1.90 4.64 3.50
CA VAL A 225 2.92 4.81 4.54
C VAL A 225 4.31 4.47 4.00
N THR A 226 4.43 3.34 3.27
CA THR A 226 5.67 2.94 2.60
C THR A 226 6.14 3.97 1.59
N GLN A 227 5.23 4.50 0.78
CA GLN A 227 5.52 5.54 -0.21
C GLN A 227 6.12 6.79 0.43
N ILE A 228 5.52 7.28 1.53
CA ILE A 228 6.03 8.44 2.27
C ILE A 228 7.43 8.18 2.83
N LEU A 229 7.68 7.00 3.41
CA LEU A 229 8.98 6.68 4.01
C LEU A 229 10.07 6.55 2.96
N LEU A 230 9.82 5.86 1.85
CA LEU A 230 10.82 5.66 0.80
C LEU A 230 11.10 6.94 0.01
N LEU A 231 10.06 7.65 -0.45
CA LEU A 231 10.23 8.93 -1.14
C LEU A 231 10.79 10.01 -0.23
N GLY A 232 10.34 10.03 1.04
CA GLY A 232 10.85 10.95 2.04
C GLY A 232 12.30 10.66 2.44
N GLY A 233 12.69 9.39 2.49
CA GLY A 233 14.08 8.98 2.62
C GLY A 233 14.95 9.54 1.48
N LEU A 234 14.47 9.49 0.23
CA LEU A 234 15.15 10.12 -0.92
C LEU A 234 15.23 11.64 -0.79
N VAL A 235 14.15 12.29 -0.33
CA VAL A 235 14.10 13.76 -0.08
C VAL A 235 15.14 14.16 0.95
N LEU A 236 15.17 13.49 2.10
CA LEU A 236 16.12 13.79 3.19
C LEU A 236 17.57 13.46 2.80
N ALA A 237 17.78 12.36 2.07
CA ALA A 237 19.11 11.99 1.56
C ALA A 237 19.62 13.03 0.55
N TYR A 238 18.77 13.53 -0.36
CA TYR A 238 19.15 14.61 -1.25
C TYR A 238 19.60 15.84 -0.46
N ASP A 239 18.81 16.28 0.50
CA ASP A 239 19.11 17.44 1.34
C ASP A 239 20.39 17.26 2.16
N ALA A 240 20.67 16.05 2.64
CA ALA A 240 21.90 15.71 3.32
C ALA A 240 23.15 15.80 2.41
N LEU A 241 22.98 15.42 1.12
CA LEU A 241 24.11 15.28 0.19
C LEU A 241 24.46 16.60 -0.53
N VAL A 242 23.62 17.60 -0.54
CA VAL A 242 23.90 18.94 -1.06
C VAL A 242 25.16 19.54 -0.41
N ARG A 243 25.33 19.33 0.88
CA ARG A 243 26.51 19.77 1.63
C ARG A 243 27.61 18.71 1.56
N ARG A 244 28.80 19.11 1.09
CA ARG A 244 29.97 18.22 1.11
C ARG A 244 30.51 18.15 2.53
N THR A 245 30.51 16.97 3.14
CA THR A 245 31.17 16.66 4.40
C THR A 245 32.09 15.47 4.22
N TRP A 246 33.13 15.39 5.04
CA TRP A 246 34.10 14.31 5.04
C TRP A 246 33.95 13.45 6.29
N ILE A 247 34.42 12.20 6.28
CA ILE A 247 34.35 11.28 7.46
C ILE A 247 35.00 11.88 8.70
N THR A 248 35.99 12.74 8.52
CA THR A 248 36.73 13.40 9.62
C THR A 248 36.03 14.64 10.17
N ASP A 249 34.97 15.10 9.53
CA ASP A 249 34.28 16.31 9.94
C ASP A 249 33.46 16.07 11.22
N ARG A 250 33.28 17.15 11.99
CA ARG A 250 32.40 17.12 13.16
C ARG A 250 30.94 16.95 12.71
N TRP A 251 30.12 16.42 13.60
CA TRP A 251 28.69 16.26 13.38
C TRP A 251 28.03 17.57 12.95
N SER A 252 27.24 17.54 11.89
CA SER A 252 26.58 18.69 11.29
C SER A 252 25.16 18.37 10.88
N SER A 253 24.42 19.38 10.40
CA SER A 253 23.06 19.18 9.86
C SER A 253 23.00 18.16 8.72
N ALA A 254 24.04 18.03 7.90
CA ALA A 254 24.12 17.01 6.85
C ALA A 254 24.16 15.58 7.42
N HIS A 255 24.83 15.36 8.54
CA HIS A 255 24.87 14.07 9.24
C HIS A 255 23.49 13.73 9.83
N THR A 256 22.84 14.71 10.47
CA THR A 256 21.49 14.52 11.04
C THR A 256 20.46 14.19 9.96
N LEU A 257 20.48 14.90 8.84
CA LEU A 257 19.59 14.62 7.70
C LEU A 257 19.88 13.25 7.08
N ALA A 258 21.15 12.85 6.99
CA ALA A 258 21.52 11.50 6.51
C ALA A 258 21.01 10.40 7.46
N ALA A 259 21.15 10.60 8.78
CA ALA A 259 20.60 9.66 9.77
C ALA A 259 19.07 9.59 9.68
N ALA A 260 18.37 10.73 9.53
CA ALA A 260 16.93 10.77 9.35
C ALA A 260 16.48 10.09 8.05
N ALA A 261 17.22 10.26 6.95
CA ALA A 261 16.99 9.56 5.70
C ALA A 261 17.12 8.04 5.85
N GLY A 262 18.21 7.60 6.49
CA GLY A 262 18.44 6.18 6.77
C GLY A 262 17.35 5.57 7.64
N LEU A 263 16.92 6.31 8.66
CA LEU A 263 15.83 5.90 9.54
C LEU A 263 14.51 5.75 8.76
N ALA A 264 14.16 6.72 7.92
CA ALA A 264 12.96 6.64 7.09
C ALA A 264 12.99 5.40 6.18
N PHE A 265 14.11 5.14 5.50
CA PHE A 265 14.28 3.92 4.71
C PHE A 265 14.12 2.64 5.54
N GLY A 266 14.83 2.55 6.68
CA GLY A 266 14.81 1.37 7.52
C GLY A 266 13.46 1.08 8.17
N LEU A 267 12.70 2.12 8.57
CA LEU A 267 11.35 2.00 9.11
C LEU A 267 10.33 1.49 8.08
N GLY A 268 10.65 1.53 6.78
CA GLY A 268 9.86 0.85 5.76
C GLY A 268 9.66 -0.63 6.09
N LEU A 269 10.62 -1.28 6.76
CA LEU A 269 10.53 -2.68 7.16
C LEU A 269 9.54 -2.91 8.33
N VAL A 270 9.30 -1.93 9.19
CA VAL A 270 8.25 -1.99 10.22
C VAL A 270 6.85 -2.01 9.58
N VAL A 271 6.74 -1.42 8.38
CA VAL A 271 5.48 -1.32 7.62
C VAL A 271 5.25 -2.53 6.71
N ARG A 272 6.31 -3.00 6.03
CA ARG A 272 6.24 -4.09 5.06
C ARG A 272 7.52 -4.91 5.05
N ILE A 273 7.39 -6.23 5.13
CA ILE A 273 8.57 -7.11 5.12
C ILE A 273 9.31 -7.11 3.76
N ASP A 274 8.60 -6.90 2.66
CA ASP A 274 9.21 -6.81 1.32
C ASP A 274 10.03 -5.54 1.09
N ALA A 275 9.95 -4.54 1.98
CA ALA A 275 10.79 -3.35 1.96
C ALA A 275 12.30 -3.67 2.10
N ILE A 276 12.67 -4.85 2.60
CA ILE A 276 14.07 -5.29 2.62
C ILE A 276 14.71 -5.25 1.24
N ARG A 277 13.95 -5.57 0.17
CA ARG A 277 14.38 -5.45 -1.22
C ARG A 277 14.78 -4.01 -1.56
N ASP A 278 14.00 -3.04 -1.10
CA ASP A 278 14.19 -1.62 -1.42
C ASP A 278 15.33 -0.98 -0.60
N LEU A 279 15.78 -1.64 0.49
CA LEU A 279 16.95 -1.22 1.25
C LEU A 279 18.28 -1.57 0.58
N LEU A 280 18.34 -2.59 -0.27
CA LEU A 280 19.59 -3.07 -0.88
C LEU A 280 20.34 -1.98 -1.68
N PRO A 281 19.69 -1.18 -2.52
CA PRO A 281 20.35 -0.05 -3.18
C PRO A 281 20.89 1.00 -2.21
N VAL A 282 20.20 1.22 -1.08
CA VAL A 282 20.66 2.18 -0.07
C VAL A 282 21.94 1.68 0.60
N VAL A 283 22.03 0.38 0.91
CA VAL A 283 23.27 -0.24 1.44
C VAL A 283 24.41 -0.11 0.43
N GLY A 284 24.13 -0.41 -0.85
CA GLY A 284 25.12 -0.21 -1.93
C GLY A 284 25.59 1.24 -2.02
N PHE A 285 24.66 2.19 -1.88
CA PHE A 285 24.98 3.62 -1.88
C PHE A 285 25.84 4.05 -0.68
N VAL A 286 25.60 3.49 0.51
CA VAL A 286 26.47 3.69 1.69
C VAL A 286 27.90 3.27 1.37
N GLY A 287 28.09 2.11 0.71
CA GLY A 287 29.41 1.66 0.24
C GLY A 287 30.08 2.69 -0.67
N LEU A 288 29.33 3.27 -1.62
CA LEU A 288 29.86 4.33 -2.50
C LEU A 288 30.23 5.62 -1.74
N LEU A 289 29.43 6.00 -0.75
CA LEU A 289 29.74 7.15 0.12
C LEU A 289 31.00 6.91 0.96
N LEU A 290 31.19 5.69 1.48
CA LEU A 290 32.42 5.31 2.17
C LEU A 290 33.63 5.43 1.25
N LEU A 291 33.57 4.86 0.06
CA LEU A 291 34.64 4.97 -0.95
C LEU A 291 34.96 6.43 -1.32
N ALA A 292 33.93 7.27 -1.36
CA ALA A 292 34.05 8.71 -1.60
C ALA A 292 34.47 9.49 -0.33
N ARG A 293 34.70 8.82 0.80
CA ARG A 293 35.03 9.39 2.11
C ARG A 293 34.04 10.45 2.58
N ARG A 294 32.75 10.29 2.25
CA ARG A 294 31.71 11.23 2.62
C ARG A 294 31.23 11.02 4.05
N GLY A 295 31.14 12.10 4.85
CA GLY A 295 30.73 12.08 6.23
C GLY A 295 29.31 11.57 6.46
N GLN A 296 28.43 11.67 5.48
CA GLN A 296 27.05 11.18 5.53
C GLN A 296 26.93 9.65 5.56
N ALA A 297 27.98 8.90 5.20
CA ALA A 297 27.92 7.44 5.05
C ALA A 297 27.50 6.72 6.35
N LEU A 298 28.20 6.98 7.45
CA LEU A 298 27.92 6.33 8.73
C LEU A 298 26.59 6.75 9.37
N PRO A 299 26.19 8.04 9.38
CA PRO A 299 24.88 8.44 9.85
C PRO A 299 23.73 7.80 9.06
N LEU A 300 23.83 7.74 7.71
CA LEU A 300 22.86 7.07 6.86
C LEU A 300 22.73 5.58 7.23
N LEU A 301 23.88 4.88 7.33
CA LEU A 301 23.93 3.47 7.75
C LEU A 301 23.33 3.27 9.14
N GLY A 302 23.66 4.14 10.10
CA GLY A 302 23.12 4.07 11.46
C GLY A 302 21.61 4.21 11.50
N GLY A 303 21.05 5.15 10.73
CA GLY A 303 19.60 5.29 10.59
C GLY A 303 18.96 4.04 9.96
N VAL A 304 19.53 3.52 8.87
CA VAL A 304 19.06 2.26 8.24
C VAL A 304 19.10 1.12 9.26
N ALA A 305 20.21 0.97 9.99
CA ALA A 305 20.37 -0.12 10.95
C ALA A 305 19.33 -0.07 12.09
N VAL A 306 19.06 1.12 12.64
CA VAL A 306 18.03 1.31 13.67
C VAL A 306 16.65 0.95 13.13
N GLY A 307 16.25 1.53 12.00
CA GLY A 307 14.93 1.26 11.43
C GLY A 307 14.75 -0.21 11.01
N THR A 308 15.77 -0.81 10.39
CA THR A 308 15.77 -2.24 10.02
C THR A 308 15.74 -3.15 11.23
N GLY A 309 16.47 -2.80 12.31
CA GLY A 309 16.44 -3.56 13.56
C GLY A 309 15.04 -3.59 14.18
N LEU A 310 14.36 -2.45 14.21
CA LEU A 310 12.95 -2.38 14.64
C LEU A 310 12.05 -3.20 13.72
N GLY A 311 12.26 -3.14 12.40
CA GLY A 311 11.49 -3.92 11.43
C GLY A 311 11.69 -5.43 11.54
N LEU A 312 12.91 -5.89 11.78
CA LEU A 312 13.20 -7.30 12.06
C LEU A 312 12.53 -7.75 13.36
N TYR A 313 12.56 -6.92 14.40
CA TYR A 313 11.85 -7.23 15.65
C TYR A 313 10.32 -7.25 15.42
N ALA A 314 9.76 -6.33 14.60
CA ALA A 314 8.35 -6.35 14.23
C ALA A 314 7.97 -7.66 13.52
N GLY A 315 8.81 -8.15 12.62
CA GLY A 315 8.59 -9.40 11.90
C GLY A 315 8.69 -10.63 12.80
N TYR A 316 9.86 -10.84 13.41
CA TYR A 316 10.14 -12.05 14.16
C TYR A 316 9.53 -12.05 15.57
N GLY A 317 9.30 -10.89 16.18
CA GLY A 317 8.72 -10.76 17.52
C GLY A 317 7.20 -10.63 17.54
N LEU A 318 6.61 -9.97 16.55
CA LEU A 318 5.17 -9.65 16.56
C LEU A 318 4.39 -10.19 15.35
N SER A 319 5.05 -10.78 14.35
CA SER A 319 4.39 -11.24 13.12
C SER A 319 4.98 -12.56 12.60
N LEU A 320 5.56 -13.38 13.48
CA LEU A 320 6.23 -14.62 13.09
C LEU A 320 5.36 -15.57 12.27
N PRO A 321 4.08 -15.85 12.64
CA PRO A 321 3.22 -16.72 11.84
C PRO A 321 3.00 -16.21 10.40
N TYR A 322 2.95 -14.89 10.23
CA TYR A 322 2.89 -14.28 8.91
C TYR A 322 4.19 -14.46 8.11
N LEU A 323 5.35 -14.37 8.75
CA LEU A 323 6.64 -14.63 8.07
C LEU A 323 6.77 -16.09 7.64
N GLU A 324 6.27 -17.02 8.44
CA GLU A 324 6.22 -18.45 8.10
C GLU A 324 5.26 -18.72 6.93
N TYR A 325 4.09 -18.09 6.93
CA TYR A 325 3.17 -18.13 5.79
C TYR A 325 3.84 -17.62 4.48
N LEU A 326 4.73 -16.64 4.57
CA LEU A 326 5.47 -16.10 3.44
C LEU A 326 6.79 -16.83 3.14
N SER A 327 7.14 -17.90 3.85
CA SER A 327 8.47 -18.55 3.80
C SER A 327 8.97 -18.82 2.40
N ASP A 328 8.12 -19.30 1.50
CA ASP A 328 8.47 -19.67 0.11
C ASP A 328 8.95 -18.47 -0.72
N SER A 329 8.48 -17.28 -0.42
CA SER A 329 8.88 -16.04 -1.10
C SER A 329 9.91 -15.24 -0.29
N LEU A 330 9.83 -15.30 1.04
CA LEU A 330 10.67 -14.53 1.95
C LEU A 330 12.08 -15.13 2.06
N ASN A 331 12.22 -16.45 2.18
CA ASN A 331 13.53 -17.08 2.35
C ASN A 331 14.48 -16.83 1.16
N PRO A 332 14.04 -16.97 -0.12
CA PRO A 332 14.86 -16.56 -1.25
C PRO A 332 15.23 -15.06 -1.23
N LEU A 333 14.29 -14.19 -0.84
CA LEU A 333 14.55 -12.76 -0.73
C LEU A 333 15.60 -12.45 0.34
N LEU A 334 15.53 -13.09 1.51
CA LEU A 334 16.53 -12.95 2.59
C LEU A 334 17.89 -13.46 2.14
N LEU A 335 17.97 -14.60 1.46
CA LEU A 335 19.21 -15.14 0.92
C LEU A 335 19.84 -14.17 -0.11
N ILE A 336 19.06 -13.70 -1.08
CA ILE A 336 19.52 -12.71 -2.07
C ILE A 336 20.01 -11.44 -1.35
N SER A 337 19.27 -10.98 -0.35
CA SER A 337 19.63 -9.78 0.42
C SER A 337 20.97 -9.98 1.16
N ALA A 338 21.16 -11.12 1.80
CA ALA A 338 22.43 -11.45 2.46
C ALA A 338 23.59 -11.48 1.47
N VAL A 339 23.41 -12.12 0.30
CA VAL A 339 24.43 -12.15 -0.75
C VAL A 339 24.77 -10.74 -1.25
N VAL A 340 23.77 -9.91 -1.53
CA VAL A 340 23.98 -8.52 -1.99
C VAL A 340 24.71 -7.70 -0.94
N ILE A 341 24.36 -7.84 0.33
CA ILE A 341 25.06 -7.16 1.43
C ILE A 341 26.52 -7.61 1.51
N VAL A 342 26.78 -8.92 1.52
CA VAL A 342 28.14 -9.47 1.57
C VAL A 342 28.98 -9.00 0.37
N VAL A 343 28.43 -9.11 -0.84
CA VAL A 343 29.10 -8.61 -2.05
C VAL A 343 29.39 -7.11 -1.96
N THR A 344 28.45 -6.32 -1.46
CA THR A 344 28.63 -4.87 -1.27
C THR A 344 29.77 -4.58 -0.28
N VAL A 345 29.81 -5.27 0.86
CA VAL A 345 30.83 -5.09 1.87
C VAL A 345 32.21 -5.50 1.33
N VAL A 346 32.30 -6.68 0.71
CA VAL A 346 33.55 -7.19 0.12
C VAL A 346 34.04 -6.28 -1.00
N ALA A 347 33.15 -5.89 -1.91
CA ALA A 347 33.52 -4.97 -3.01
C ALA A 347 33.97 -3.59 -2.47
N THR A 348 33.26 -3.05 -1.48
CA THR A 348 33.64 -1.78 -0.85
C THR A 348 35.03 -1.90 -0.20
N ALA A 349 35.28 -2.95 0.57
CA ALA A 349 36.58 -3.19 1.21
C ALA A 349 37.73 -3.39 0.20
N ALA A 350 37.45 -4.16 -0.86
CA ALA A 350 38.42 -4.39 -1.95
C ALA A 350 38.74 -3.08 -2.68
N LEU A 351 37.73 -2.31 -3.06
CA LEU A 351 37.92 -1.03 -3.73
C LEU A 351 38.57 0.03 -2.83
N TRP A 352 38.28 -0.02 -1.52
CA TRP A 352 38.97 0.82 -0.54
C TRP A 352 40.47 0.52 -0.49
N ARG A 353 40.83 -0.77 -0.56
CA ARG A 353 42.22 -1.24 -0.45
C ARG A 353 43.01 -1.09 -1.75
N HIS A 354 42.37 -1.38 -2.91
CA HIS A 354 43.04 -1.43 -4.22
C HIS A 354 42.79 -0.19 -5.09
N GLY A 355 41.92 0.71 -4.65
CA GLY A 355 41.52 1.91 -5.40
C GLY A 355 40.34 1.68 -6.34
N ILE A 356 39.69 2.77 -6.72
CA ILE A 356 38.52 2.75 -7.60
C ILE A 356 39.01 2.70 -9.07
N PRO A 357 38.53 1.76 -9.89
CA PRO A 357 38.83 1.72 -11.30
C PRO A 357 38.45 3.04 -12.01
N HIS A 358 39.25 3.48 -12.95
CA HIS A 358 39.00 4.69 -13.73
C HIS A 358 37.89 4.42 -14.79
N VAL A 359 36.68 4.13 -14.34
CA VAL A 359 35.51 3.83 -15.22
C VAL A 359 35.26 4.97 -16.23
N GLU A 360 35.61 6.19 -15.88
CA GLU A 360 35.53 7.38 -16.73
C GLU A 360 36.35 7.30 -18.03
N ARG A 361 37.39 6.47 -18.08
CA ARG A 361 38.20 6.24 -19.28
C ARG A 361 37.44 5.45 -20.35
N VAL A 362 36.35 4.79 -19.98
CA VAL A 362 35.54 3.98 -20.90
C VAL A 362 34.51 4.87 -21.58
N ARG A 363 34.87 5.54 -22.65
CA ARG A 363 34.00 6.54 -23.33
C ARG A 363 32.68 6.00 -23.85
N TRP A 364 32.60 4.72 -24.19
CA TRP A 364 31.39 4.08 -24.71
C TRP A 364 30.39 3.69 -23.63
N LEU A 365 30.84 3.52 -22.35
CA LEU A 365 30.02 3.02 -21.24
C LEU A 365 28.70 3.80 -21.01
N PRO A 366 28.69 5.16 -21.00
CA PRO A 366 27.45 5.90 -20.86
C PRO A 366 26.40 5.62 -21.95
N GLY A 367 26.89 5.35 -23.19
CA GLY A 367 26.04 4.99 -24.31
C GLY A 367 25.45 3.58 -24.17
N VAL A 368 26.27 2.63 -23.77
CA VAL A 368 25.83 1.25 -23.54
C VAL A 368 24.83 1.16 -22.39
N VAL A 369 25.06 1.85 -21.28
CA VAL A 369 24.10 1.88 -20.17
C VAL A 369 22.73 2.40 -20.63
N ALA A 370 22.70 3.50 -21.39
CA ALA A 370 21.46 4.01 -21.95
C ALA A 370 20.78 3.00 -22.91
N ALA A 371 21.56 2.35 -23.77
CA ALA A 371 21.05 1.34 -24.69
C ALA A 371 20.50 0.11 -23.95
N LEU A 372 21.17 -0.35 -22.90
CA LEU A 372 20.70 -1.46 -22.07
C LEU A 372 19.37 -1.15 -21.40
N VAL A 373 19.17 0.07 -20.88
CA VAL A 373 17.88 0.49 -20.32
C VAL A 373 16.78 0.42 -21.38
N LEU A 374 17.01 0.99 -22.55
CA LEU A 374 16.03 0.97 -23.63
C LEU A 374 15.76 -0.47 -24.11
N LEU A 375 16.78 -1.29 -24.20
CA LEU A 375 16.63 -2.72 -24.52
C LEU A 375 15.79 -3.45 -23.47
N THR A 376 16.03 -3.18 -22.17
CA THR A 376 15.21 -3.76 -21.08
C THR A 376 13.75 -3.36 -21.23
N MET A 377 13.46 -2.08 -21.53
CA MET A 377 12.08 -1.63 -21.74
C MET A 377 11.43 -2.31 -22.96
N VAL A 378 12.17 -2.50 -24.05
CA VAL A 378 11.68 -3.25 -25.22
C VAL A 378 11.43 -4.71 -24.87
N LEU A 379 12.33 -5.35 -24.14
CA LEU A 379 12.17 -6.75 -23.71
C LEU A 379 10.94 -6.92 -22.79
N LEU A 380 10.70 -5.99 -21.86
CA LEU A 380 9.51 -5.98 -21.06
C LEU A 380 8.23 -5.78 -21.89
N ALA A 381 8.29 -4.94 -22.92
CA ALA A 381 7.15 -4.70 -23.81
C ALA A 381 6.80 -5.91 -24.69
N VAL A 382 7.79 -6.69 -25.13
CA VAL A 382 7.56 -7.89 -25.95
C VAL A 382 7.43 -9.17 -25.13
N ARG A 383 7.67 -9.11 -23.84
CA ARG A 383 7.64 -10.29 -22.93
C ARG A 383 6.35 -11.11 -23.03
N PRO A 384 5.12 -10.51 -23.08
CA PRO A 384 3.89 -11.27 -23.18
C PRO A 384 3.79 -12.14 -24.45
N LEU A 385 4.49 -11.75 -25.49
CA LEU A 385 4.51 -12.47 -26.78
C LEU A 385 5.53 -13.63 -26.80
N LEU A 386 6.59 -13.52 -25.99
CA LEU A 386 7.73 -14.43 -26.05
C LEU A 386 7.81 -15.39 -24.85
N TRP A 387 7.44 -14.92 -23.67
CA TRP A 387 7.63 -15.64 -22.40
C TRP A 387 6.44 -15.39 -21.45
N PRO A 388 5.26 -15.97 -21.73
CA PRO A 388 4.17 -15.96 -20.77
C PRO A 388 4.60 -16.68 -19.49
N ASP A 389 4.15 -16.17 -18.34
CA ASP A 389 4.58 -16.62 -17.02
C ASP A 389 3.46 -17.45 -16.33
N TYR A 390 3.84 -18.51 -15.63
CA TYR A 390 2.91 -19.47 -15.01
C TYR A 390 3.38 -19.86 -13.60
N GLY A 391 2.41 -20.25 -12.76
CA GLY A 391 2.62 -20.81 -11.42
C GLY A 391 2.53 -19.78 -10.31
N HIS A 392 1.36 -19.69 -9.66
CA HIS A 392 1.16 -18.85 -8.47
C HIS A 392 1.65 -19.53 -7.18
N GLY A 393 1.77 -20.86 -7.18
CA GLY A 393 2.08 -21.65 -5.99
C GLY A 393 0.91 -21.77 -4.99
N SER A 394 -0.33 -21.52 -5.44
CA SER A 394 -1.54 -21.61 -4.62
C SER A 394 -2.75 -21.98 -5.45
N ASP A 395 -3.37 -23.12 -5.13
CA ASP A 395 -4.58 -23.62 -5.80
C ASP A 395 -5.74 -22.60 -5.69
N PHE A 396 -5.84 -21.89 -4.56
CA PHE A 396 -6.83 -20.84 -4.39
C PHE A 396 -6.65 -19.70 -5.39
N THR A 397 -5.40 -19.26 -5.61
CA THR A 397 -5.09 -18.21 -6.59
C THR A 397 -5.35 -18.70 -8.01
N ASP A 398 -4.98 -19.93 -8.33
CA ASP A 398 -5.21 -20.54 -9.64
C ASP A 398 -6.72 -20.65 -9.94
N GLY A 399 -7.52 -21.08 -8.96
CA GLY A 399 -8.98 -21.11 -9.06
C GLY A 399 -9.59 -19.73 -9.28
N TRP A 400 -9.10 -18.71 -8.55
CA TRP A 400 -9.54 -17.34 -8.72
C TRP A 400 -9.22 -16.78 -10.11
N VAL A 401 -7.99 -16.99 -10.60
CA VAL A 401 -7.59 -16.56 -11.95
C VAL A 401 -8.40 -17.27 -13.03
N ALA A 402 -8.60 -18.57 -12.91
CA ALA A 402 -9.44 -19.35 -13.83
C ALA A 402 -10.87 -18.80 -13.90
N TYR A 403 -11.43 -18.45 -12.75
CA TYR A 403 -12.76 -17.84 -12.67
C TYR A 403 -12.80 -16.48 -13.40
N VAL A 404 -11.83 -15.57 -13.17
CA VAL A 404 -11.80 -14.28 -13.84
C VAL A 404 -11.60 -14.45 -15.35
N GLN A 405 -10.74 -15.38 -15.78
CA GLN A 405 -10.54 -15.72 -17.20
C GLN A 405 -11.86 -16.18 -17.86
N GLN A 406 -12.58 -17.08 -17.21
CA GLN A 406 -13.88 -17.56 -17.73
C GLN A 406 -14.87 -16.40 -17.88
N ARG A 407 -14.94 -15.50 -16.90
CA ARG A 407 -15.82 -14.34 -16.91
C ARG A 407 -15.46 -13.36 -18.02
N GLU A 408 -14.19 -13.16 -18.31
CA GLU A 408 -13.70 -12.28 -19.38
C GLU A 408 -13.70 -12.96 -20.76
N GLY A 409 -14.12 -14.23 -20.85
CA GLY A 409 -14.12 -14.98 -22.10
C GLY A 409 -12.70 -15.31 -22.62
N LEU A 410 -11.73 -15.38 -21.73
CA LEU A 410 -10.36 -15.75 -22.03
C LEU A 410 -10.19 -17.27 -21.99
N SER A 411 -9.08 -17.78 -22.55
CA SER A 411 -8.65 -19.18 -22.34
C SER A 411 -8.44 -19.44 -20.86
N VAL A 412 -9.08 -20.49 -20.32
CA VAL A 412 -9.02 -20.80 -18.89
C VAL A 412 -7.72 -21.56 -18.59
N GLU A 413 -6.75 -20.85 -18.06
CA GLU A 413 -5.43 -21.33 -17.62
C GLU A 413 -5.11 -20.71 -16.25
N GLY A 414 -5.76 -21.20 -15.19
CA GLY A 414 -5.70 -20.59 -13.86
C GLY A 414 -4.27 -20.36 -13.32
N SER A 415 -3.31 -21.19 -13.72
CA SER A 415 -1.90 -21.06 -13.32
C SER A 415 -1.17 -19.88 -13.97
N ARG A 416 -1.77 -19.17 -14.95
CA ARG A 416 -1.14 -18.03 -15.62
C ARG A 416 -1.04 -16.82 -14.70
N THR A 417 0.19 -16.32 -14.47
CA THR A 417 0.47 -15.25 -13.52
C THR A 417 0.23 -13.84 -14.06
N TYR A 418 0.25 -13.65 -15.38
CA TYR A 418 0.21 -12.34 -16.05
C TYR A 418 1.34 -11.36 -15.62
N TYR A 419 2.41 -11.84 -14.99
CA TYR A 419 3.56 -11.00 -14.63
C TYR A 419 4.32 -10.47 -15.83
N ASP A 420 4.22 -11.18 -16.95
CA ASP A 420 4.71 -10.74 -18.25
C ASP A 420 4.07 -9.43 -18.72
N MET A 421 2.84 -9.11 -18.28
CA MET A 421 2.11 -7.90 -18.62
C MET A 421 2.37 -6.70 -17.68
N SER A 422 3.26 -6.82 -16.72
CA SER A 422 3.49 -5.79 -15.69
C SER A 422 3.82 -4.39 -16.23
N LEU A 423 4.51 -4.28 -17.37
CA LEU A 423 4.74 -2.99 -18.04
C LEU A 423 3.46 -2.42 -18.68
N TYR A 424 2.58 -3.29 -19.19
CA TYR A 424 1.26 -2.89 -19.70
C TYR A 424 0.38 -2.37 -18.57
N TRP A 425 0.44 -2.99 -17.37
CA TRP A 425 -0.24 -2.48 -16.18
C TRP A 425 0.14 -1.03 -15.87
N VAL A 426 1.45 -0.69 -15.96
CA VAL A 426 1.89 0.69 -15.82
C VAL A 426 1.28 1.56 -16.92
N GLY A 427 1.35 1.10 -18.18
CA GLY A 427 0.83 1.82 -19.35
C GLY A 427 -0.67 2.10 -19.26
N TRP A 428 -1.47 1.18 -18.70
CA TRP A 428 -2.91 1.39 -18.50
C TRP A 428 -3.20 2.58 -17.58
N TYR A 429 -2.40 2.75 -16.54
CA TYR A 429 -2.67 3.76 -15.51
C TYR A 429 -2.03 5.13 -15.75
N VAL A 430 -0.89 5.18 -16.44
CA VAL A 430 -0.18 6.44 -16.68
C VAL A 430 -0.09 6.81 -18.16
N GLY A 431 -0.57 5.95 -19.04
CA GLY A 431 -0.54 6.14 -20.49
C GLY A 431 0.80 5.80 -21.14
N LEU A 432 0.75 5.41 -22.42
CA LEU A 432 1.92 5.03 -23.21
C LEU A 432 2.96 6.17 -23.32
N ALA A 433 2.49 7.42 -23.44
CA ALA A 433 3.40 8.57 -23.52
C ALA A 433 4.28 8.69 -22.28
N THR A 434 3.71 8.48 -21.08
CA THR A 434 4.47 8.48 -19.84
C THR A 434 5.51 7.36 -19.81
N VAL A 435 5.14 6.15 -20.25
CA VAL A 435 6.08 5.02 -20.34
C VAL A 435 7.23 5.32 -21.27
N LEU A 436 6.96 5.87 -22.47
CA LEU A 436 8.00 6.25 -23.45
C LEU A 436 8.90 7.35 -22.91
N PHE A 437 8.33 8.42 -22.37
CA PHE A 437 9.11 9.54 -21.83
C PHE A 437 9.93 9.13 -20.61
N ALA A 438 9.40 8.26 -19.74
CA ALA A 438 10.15 7.70 -18.63
C ALA A 438 11.32 6.84 -19.10
N SER A 439 11.11 5.99 -20.11
CA SER A 439 12.17 5.14 -20.70
C SER A 439 13.31 5.97 -21.25
N LEU A 440 12.99 7.02 -22.02
CA LEU A 440 13.98 7.98 -22.51
C LEU A 440 14.62 8.78 -21.38
N GLY A 441 13.82 9.18 -20.40
CA GLY A 441 14.26 9.93 -19.22
C GLY A 441 15.29 9.17 -18.41
N VAL A 442 15.00 7.92 -18.02
CA VAL A 442 15.94 7.10 -17.24
C VAL A 442 17.20 6.78 -18.03
N ALA A 443 17.10 6.48 -19.35
CA ALA A 443 18.25 6.24 -20.20
C ALA A 443 19.19 7.47 -20.26
N LEU A 444 18.61 8.66 -20.43
CA LEU A 444 19.39 9.92 -20.45
C LEU A 444 19.95 10.28 -19.06
N VAL A 445 19.19 10.10 -17.98
CA VAL A 445 19.66 10.35 -16.60
C VAL A 445 20.87 9.45 -16.30
N LEU A 446 20.77 8.15 -16.56
CA LEU A 446 21.87 7.22 -16.33
C LEU A 446 23.08 7.54 -17.20
N ARG A 447 22.86 7.85 -18.49
CA ARG A 447 23.96 8.32 -19.37
C ARG A 447 24.68 9.54 -18.78
N ARG A 448 23.94 10.55 -18.33
CA ARG A 448 24.50 11.77 -17.73
C ARG A 448 25.18 11.47 -16.38
N LEU A 449 24.64 10.56 -15.60
CA LEU A 449 25.24 10.12 -14.34
C LEU A 449 26.63 9.49 -14.57
N PHE A 450 26.75 8.58 -15.54
CA PHE A 450 28.04 8.00 -15.94
C PHE A 450 28.99 9.00 -16.58
N GLN A 451 28.48 10.13 -17.10
CA GLN A 451 29.28 11.30 -17.52
C GLN A 451 29.60 12.25 -16.36
N ARG A 452 29.22 11.91 -15.10
CA ARG A 452 29.39 12.73 -13.88
C ARG A 452 28.72 14.12 -13.96
N ARG A 453 27.66 14.25 -14.76
CA ARG A 453 26.97 15.54 -14.94
C ARG A 453 25.91 15.83 -13.87
N ASP A 454 25.24 14.78 -13.36
CA ASP A 454 24.11 14.92 -12.43
C ASP A 454 24.26 13.92 -11.25
N PRO A 455 25.29 14.08 -10.38
CA PRO A 455 25.57 13.12 -9.30
C PRO A 455 24.45 12.99 -8.26
N GLN A 456 23.58 14.00 -8.14
CA GLN A 456 22.42 13.99 -7.26
C GLN A 456 21.38 12.90 -7.60
N TRP A 457 21.43 12.37 -8.83
CA TRP A 457 20.56 11.29 -9.26
C TRP A 457 21.05 9.89 -8.85
N LEU A 458 22.25 9.76 -8.24
CA LEU A 458 22.85 8.45 -8.01
C LEU A 458 21.97 7.57 -7.10
N LEU A 459 21.63 8.01 -5.90
CA LEU A 459 20.75 7.24 -4.99
C LEU A 459 19.33 7.08 -5.53
N PRO A 460 18.64 8.15 -6.01
CA PRO A 460 17.34 7.99 -6.64
C PRO A 460 17.35 7.00 -7.81
N ALA A 461 18.34 7.07 -8.70
CA ALA A 461 18.42 6.13 -9.81
C ALA A 461 18.70 4.69 -9.35
N MET A 462 19.59 4.48 -8.40
CA MET A 462 19.84 3.14 -7.82
C MET A 462 18.56 2.54 -7.24
N LEU A 463 17.85 3.30 -6.40
CA LEU A 463 16.64 2.80 -5.73
C LEU A 463 15.50 2.60 -6.75
N LEU A 464 15.17 3.62 -7.55
CA LEU A 464 14.01 3.57 -8.44
C LEU A 464 14.18 2.55 -9.57
N VAL A 465 15.37 2.49 -10.21
CA VAL A 465 15.62 1.50 -11.28
C VAL A 465 15.61 0.08 -10.71
N TRP A 466 16.20 -0.14 -9.55
CA TRP A 466 16.16 -1.43 -8.88
C TRP A 466 14.73 -1.88 -8.55
N THR A 467 13.96 -1.04 -7.87
CA THR A 467 12.59 -1.38 -7.48
C THR A 467 11.68 -1.57 -8.69
N VAL A 468 11.78 -0.69 -9.71
CA VAL A 468 11.03 -0.85 -10.96
C VAL A 468 11.36 -2.18 -11.64
N THR A 469 12.65 -2.49 -11.82
CA THR A 469 13.08 -3.71 -12.50
C THR A 469 12.61 -4.95 -11.75
N THR A 470 12.83 -5.02 -10.44
CA THR A 470 12.45 -6.19 -9.63
C THR A 470 10.94 -6.38 -9.56
N THR A 471 10.18 -5.29 -9.44
CA THR A 471 8.71 -5.35 -9.39
C THR A 471 8.11 -5.71 -10.74
N LEU A 472 8.61 -5.16 -11.86
CA LEU A 472 8.09 -5.50 -13.19
C LEU A 472 8.49 -6.92 -13.63
N LEU A 473 9.61 -7.44 -13.16
CA LEU A 473 9.99 -8.83 -13.43
C LEU A 473 9.12 -9.83 -12.65
N ARG A 474 8.83 -9.55 -11.38
CA ARG A 474 8.02 -10.40 -10.50
C ARG A 474 7.21 -9.58 -9.50
N PRO A 475 5.98 -9.16 -9.85
CA PRO A 475 5.12 -8.40 -8.95
C PRO A 475 4.71 -9.18 -7.70
N ALA A 476 4.70 -10.51 -7.76
CA ALA A 476 4.34 -11.44 -6.69
C ALA A 476 2.99 -11.07 -6.03
N ILE A 477 1.94 -11.02 -6.83
CA ILE A 477 0.57 -10.70 -6.43
C ILE A 477 -0.41 -11.38 -7.38
N THR A 478 -1.64 -11.67 -6.92
CA THR A 478 -2.73 -12.08 -7.80
C THR A 478 -2.95 -11.02 -8.89
N PRO A 479 -3.04 -11.40 -10.18
CA PRO A 479 -2.93 -10.45 -11.30
C PRO A 479 -4.19 -9.61 -11.55
N ASP A 480 -5.24 -9.78 -10.78
CA ASP A 480 -6.50 -9.07 -10.96
C ASP A 480 -6.38 -7.58 -10.60
N HIS A 481 -6.97 -6.72 -11.44
CA HIS A 481 -6.98 -5.27 -11.25
C HIS A 481 -8.34 -4.79 -10.71
N PRO A 482 -8.36 -3.76 -9.84
CA PRO A 482 -7.26 -2.85 -9.47
C PRO A 482 -6.28 -3.43 -8.42
N TRP A 483 -6.54 -4.59 -7.84
CA TRP A 483 -5.75 -5.20 -6.77
C TRP A 483 -4.24 -5.29 -7.07
N ALA A 484 -3.85 -5.82 -8.24
CA ALA A 484 -2.45 -5.94 -8.63
C ALA A 484 -1.71 -4.60 -8.72
N SER A 485 -2.43 -3.52 -9.01
CA SER A 485 -1.85 -2.18 -9.19
C SER A 485 -1.21 -1.62 -7.92
N ARG A 486 -1.59 -2.10 -6.74
CA ARG A 486 -1.00 -1.64 -5.47
C ARG A 486 0.51 -1.87 -5.39
N ARG A 487 1.02 -2.93 -6.06
CA ARG A 487 2.47 -3.18 -6.15
C ARG A 487 3.23 -2.08 -6.88
N LEU A 488 2.53 -1.30 -7.69
CA LEU A 488 3.11 -0.22 -8.49
C LEU A 488 3.15 1.12 -7.74
N VAL A 489 2.34 1.29 -6.67
CA VAL A 489 2.07 2.59 -6.05
C VAL A 489 3.26 3.15 -5.27
N ALA A 490 3.96 2.31 -4.51
CA ALA A 490 4.98 2.80 -3.58
C ALA A 490 6.11 3.55 -4.31
N LEU A 491 6.67 2.96 -5.39
CA LEU A 491 7.82 3.52 -6.11
C LEU A 491 7.72 3.40 -7.65
N VAL A 492 7.02 2.39 -8.21
CA VAL A 492 7.05 2.15 -9.66
C VAL A 492 6.37 3.29 -10.41
N ILE A 493 5.11 3.60 -10.11
CA ILE A 493 4.39 4.73 -10.72
C ILE A 493 5.10 6.05 -10.44
N PRO A 494 5.50 6.39 -9.20
CA PRO A 494 6.31 7.57 -8.93
C PRO A 494 7.58 7.65 -9.78
N ALA A 495 8.29 6.54 -10.02
CA ALA A 495 9.49 6.51 -10.85
C ALA A 495 9.18 6.85 -12.31
N PHE A 496 8.16 6.22 -12.90
CA PHE A 496 7.76 6.52 -14.27
C PHE A 496 7.34 7.99 -14.43
N VAL A 497 6.54 8.51 -13.52
CA VAL A 497 6.14 9.92 -13.55
C VAL A 497 7.34 10.84 -13.37
N LEU A 498 8.24 10.56 -12.44
CA LEU A 498 9.42 11.39 -12.16
C LEU A 498 10.36 11.47 -13.39
N PHE A 499 10.68 10.31 -13.99
CA PHE A 499 11.56 10.27 -15.16
C PHE A 499 10.90 10.88 -16.40
N ALA A 500 9.58 10.73 -16.58
CA ALA A 500 8.83 11.38 -17.65
C ALA A 500 8.82 12.91 -17.50
N VAL A 501 8.55 13.42 -16.29
CA VAL A 501 8.59 14.87 -16.01
C VAL A 501 10.01 15.41 -16.16
N TRP A 502 11.04 14.66 -15.75
CA TRP A 502 12.42 15.05 -15.97
C TRP A 502 12.75 15.13 -17.47
N PHE A 503 12.34 14.14 -18.28
CA PHE A 503 12.54 14.15 -19.72
C PHE A 503 11.86 15.36 -20.36
N LEU A 504 10.64 15.67 -19.98
CA LEU A 504 9.90 16.83 -20.43
C LEU A 504 10.65 18.16 -20.09
N ALA A 505 11.14 18.27 -18.86
CA ALA A 505 11.91 19.42 -18.42
C ALA A 505 13.21 19.56 -19.23
N TRP A 506 13.88 18.45 -19.49
CA TRP A 506 15.08 18.42 -20.33
C TRP A 506 14.76 18.81 -21.77
N LEU A 507 13.71 18.25 -22.38
CA LEU A 507 13.29 18.53 -23.76
C LEU A 507 12.92 20.01 -23.93
N THR A 508 12.17 20.56 -22.99
CA THR A 508 11.77 21.98 -23.00
C THR A 508 13.01 22.90 -22.96
N ARG A 509 13.99 22.58 -22.10
CA ARG A 509 15.25 23.33 -22.05
C ARG A 509 16.04 23.20 -23.36
N TYR A 510 16.08 22.01 -23.94
CA TYR A 510 16.75 21.76 -25.20
C TYR A 510 16.13 22.58 -26.35
N CYS A 511 14.80 22.58 -26.46
CA CYS A 511 14.07 23.40 -27.44
C CYS A 511 14.28 24.91 -27.20
N ALA A 512 14.34 25.35 -25.93
CA ALA A 512 14.60 26.74 -25.61
C ALA A 512 16.00 27.20 -26.10
N VAL A 513 17.02 26.35 -25.89
CA VAL A 513 18.38 26.66 -26.38
C VAL A 513 18.42 26.67 -27.90
N ALA A 514 17.80 25.71 -28.59
CA ALA A 514 17.71 25.67 -30.05
C ALA A 514 16.99 26.90 -30.62
N ALA A 515 15.89 27.32 -30.01
CA ALA A 515 15.10 28.48 -30.42
C ALA A 515 15.85 29.83 -30.23
N HIS A 516 16.82 29.90 -29.31
CA HIS A 516 17.63 31.10 -29.11
C HIS A 516 18.71 31.27 -30.18
N SER A 517 19.12 30.21 -30.87
CA SER A 517 20.06 30.26 -31.96
C SER A 517 19.43 30.84 -33.24
N ASP A 518 18.11 30.71 -33.40
CA ASP A 518 17.33 31.18 -34.55
C ASP A 518 16.49 32.44 -34.19
N ARG A 519 17.13 33.57 -33.96
CA ARG A 519 16.54 34.78 -33.36
C ARG A 519 15.43 35.49 -34.19
N HIS A 520 15.03 35.00 -35.35
CA HIS A 520 14.30 35.84 -36.32
C HIS A 520 12.81 35.49 -36.56
N THR A 521 12.23 34.45 -35.89
CA THR A 521 10.81 34.11 -36.11
C THR A 521 10.01 34.01 -34.83
N LEU A 522 8.83 34.64 -34.77
CA LEU A 522 7.87 34.51 -33.69
C LEU A 522 7.52 33.06 -33.33
N PRO A 523 7.37 32.10 -34.30
CA PRO A 523 7.13 30.70 -33.99
C PRO A 523 8.24 30.02 -33.16
N ALA A 524 9.51 30.41 -33.37
CA ALA A 524 10.63 29.83 -32.63
C ALA A 524 10.59 30.16 -31.13
N ARG A 525 10.07 31.32 -30.75
CA ARG A 525 9.93 31.72 -29.32
C ARG A 525 8.82 30.97 -28.60
N ALA A 526 7.75 30.58 -29.29
CA ALA A 526 6.63 29.85 -28.73
C ALA A 526 6.91 28.34 -28.62
N LEU A 527 7.86 27.79 -29.39
CA LEU A 527 8.15 26.36 -29.47
C LEU A 527 8.35 25.68 -28.08
N PRO A 528 9.17 26.20 -27.15
CA PRO A 528 9.35 25.56 -25.84
C PRO A 528 8.06 25.49 -25.01
N ALA A 529 7.23 26.52 -25.08
CA ALA A 529 5.96 26.55 -24.36
C ALA A 529 4.95 25.57 -24.97
N VAL A 530 4.88 25.49 -26.29
CA VAL A 530 4.02 24.52 -27.01
C VAL A 530 4.46 23.09 -26.70
N VAL A 531 5.77 22.79 -26.77
CA VAL A 531 6.30 21.48 -26.42
C VAL A 531 5.98 21.13 -24.97
N ALA A 532 6.17 22.05 -24.04
CA ALA A 532 5.83 21.84 -22.64
C ALA A 532 4.33 21.56 -22.45
N ALA A 533 3.46 22.31 -23.09
CA ALA A 533 2.01 22.14 -22.97
C ALA A 533 1.53 20.81 -23.59
N VAL A 534 1.95 20.49 -24.80
CA VAL A 534 1.56 19.25 -25.49
C VAL A 534 2.05 18.01 -24.75
N THR A 535 3.30 18.01 -24.31
CA THR A 535 3.86 16.86 -23.60
C THR A 535 3.31 16.74 -22.19
N ALA A 536 3.03 17.85 -21.49
CA ALA A 536 2.33 17.82 -20.19
C ALA A 536 0.90 17.26 -20.35
N ALA A 537 0.18 17.67 -21.39
CA ALA A 537 -1.13 17.09 -21.70
C ALA A 537 -1.02 15.58 -22.00
N ALA A 538 0.02 15.16 -22.73
CA ALA A 538 0.24 13.73 -23.01
C ALA A 538 0.54 12.88 -21.74
N LEU A 539 1.01 13.49 -20.64
CA LEU A 539 1.15 12.83 -19.35
C LEU A 539 -0.16 12.82 -18.54
N VAL A 540 -0.86 13.96 -18.52
CA VAL A 540 -2.05 14.15 -17.65
C VAL A 540 -3.30 13.49 -18.24
N VAL A 541 -3.56 13.68 -19.55
CA VAL A 541 -4.83 13.28 -20.17
C VAL A 541 -5.08 11.78 -20.11
N PRO A 542 -4.13 10.88 -20.50
CA PRO A 542 -4.37 9.45 -20.39
C PRO A 542 -4.60 8.99 -18.95
N THR A 543 -3.84 9.57 -18.00
CA THR A 543 -3.96 9.24 -16.58
C THR A 543 -5.34 9.62 -16.04
N VAL A 544 -5.84 10.81 -16.39
CA VAL A 544 -7.17 11.27 -16.00
C VAL A 544 -8.26 10.44 -16.67
N ILE A 545 -8.11 10.11 -17.96
CA ILE A 545 -9.09 9.27 -18.67
C ILE A 545 -9.23 7.92 -17.96
N THR A 546 -8.14 7.22 -17.67
CA THR A 546 -8.20 5.93 -16.97
C THR A 546 -8.83 6.06 -15.58
N ALA A 547 -8.57 7.14 -14.85
CA ALA A 547 -9.12 7.34 -13.51
C ALA A 547 -10.61 7.75 -13.53
N THR A 548 -11.07 8.38 -14.60
CA THR A 548 -12.45 8.89 -14.74
C THR A 548 -13.29 8.08 -15.74
N ASP A 549 -12.67 7.11 -16.43
CA ASP A 549 -13.36 6.32 -17.42
C ASP A 549 -14.46 5.48 -16.77
N THR A 550 -15.66 6.02 -16.86
CA THR A 550 -16.89 5.33 -16.56
C THR A 550 -17.18 4.43 -17.74
N VAL A 551 -16.43 3.34 -17.90
CA VAL A 551 -16.78 2.38 -18.91
C VAL A 551 -18.16 1.85 -18.53
N ARG A 552 -19.15 2.24 -19.34
CA ARG A 552 -20.48 1.68 -19.30
C ARG A 552 -20.30 0.18 -19.47
N VAL A 553 -20.59 -0.58 -18.44
CA VAL A 553 -20.67 -2.03 -18.56
C VAL A 553 -21.65 -2.29 -19.68
N ARG A 554 -21.18 -2.73 -20.84
CA ARG A 554 -22.05 -3.36 -21.82
C ARG A 554 -22.51 -4.63 -21.13
N SER A 555 -23.75 -4.60 -20.66
CA SER A 555 -24.40 -5.76 -20.10
C SER A 555 -24.55 -6.83 -21.18
N THR A 556 -23.52 -7.58 -21.43
CA THR A 556 -23.55 -8.78 -22.25
C THR A 556 -23.74 -9.96 -21.31
N GLY A 557 -24.94 -10.10 -20.81
CA GLY A 557 -25.35 -11.28 -20.07
C GLY A 557 -25.04 -11.25 -18.55
N PRO A 558 -25.67 -12.15 -17.82
CA PRO A 558 -25.56 -12.28 -16.38
C PRO A 558 -24.17 -12.75 -16.01
N VAL A 559 -23.49 -12.04 -15.12
CA VAL A 559 -22.24 -12.49 -14.52
C VAL A 559 -22.49 -12.73 -13.04
N LEU A 560 -22.21 -13.91 -12.64
CA LEU A 560 -22.40 -14.38 -11.30
C LEU A 560 -21.17 -14.95 -10.74
N TRP A 561 -20.97 -14.69 -9.50
CA TRP A 561 -19.99 -15.43 -8.76
C TRP A 561 -20.53 -16.03 -7.47
N ASN A 562 -20.53 -17.32 -7.49
CA ASN A 562 -20.21 -18.19 -6.38
C ASN A 562 -19.47 -19.39 -6.98
N PRO A 563 -18.25 -19.71 -6.59
CA PRO A 563 -17.51 -20.86 -7.11
C PRO A 563 -18.22 -22.20 -6.84
N PHE A 564 -19.30 -22.17 -6.07
CA PHE A 564 -19.99 -23.35 -5.58
C PHE A 564 -21.49 -23.39 -5.97
N THR A 565 -22.03 -22.45 -6.76
CA THR A 565 -23.42 -22.46 -7.22
C THR A 565 -23.57 -22.69 -8.70
N THR A 566 -24.61 -23.43 -9.09
CA THR A 566 -24.82 -23.89 -10.45
C THR A 566 -25.82 -23.09 -11.27
N GLU A 567 -26.66 -22.22 -10.70
CA GLU A 567 -27.65 -21.45 -11.47
C GLU A 567 -27.90 -20.06 -10.90
N VAL A 568 -28.08 -19.11 -11.83
CA VAL A 568 -28.38 -17.73 -11.50
C VAL A 568 -29.32 -17.11 -12.50
N SER A 569 -30.30 -16.40 -12.00
CA SER A 569 -31.22 -15.59 -12.80
C SER A 569 -30.95 -14.09 -12.61
N VAL A 570 -31.05 -13.33 -13.69
CA VAL A 570 -30.89 -11.88 -13.71
C VAL A 570 -32.22 -11.24 -14.11
N ALA A 571 -32.74 -10.36 -13.28
CA ALA A 571 -33.91 -9.55 -13.60
C ALA A 571 -33.50 -8.06 -13.63
N PRO A 572 -33.82 -7.31 -14.70
CA PRO A 572 -33.64 -5.86 -14.73
C PRO A 572 -34.75 -5.17 -13.91
N GLU A 573 -34.38 -4.44 -12.88
CA GLU A 573 -35.31 -3.62 -12.10
C GLU A 573 -34.70 -2.22 -11.92
N ASN A 574 -35.37 -1.19 -12.49
CA ASN A 574 -35.04 0.24 -12.33
C ASN A 574 -33.60 0.66 -12.65
N GLY A 575 -32.95 0.07 -13.67
CA GLY A 575 -31.58 0.40 -14.05
C GLY A 575 -30.50 -0.27 -13.20
N THR A 576 -30.86 -1.03 -12.20
CA THR A 576 -30.03 -1.95 -11.44
C THR A 576 -30.32 -3.39 -11.89
N LEU A 577 -29.26 -4.16 -12.12
CA LEU A 577 -29.38 -5.60 -12.34
C LEU A 577 -29.43 -6.27 -10.96
N ARG A 578 -30.64 -6.67 -10.53
CA ARG A 578 -30.81 -7.51 -9.35
C ARG A 578 -30.55 -8.96 -9.74
N VAL A 579 -29.58 -9.55 -9.10
CA VAL A 579 -29.24 -10.96 -9.28
C VAL A 579 -29.85 -11.74 -8.14
N GLU A 580 -30.84 -12.57 -8.41
CA GLU A 580 -31.35 -13.54 -7.46
C GLU A 580 -30.69 -14.90 -7.77
N ALA A 581 -29.88 -15.38 -6.84
CA ALA A 581 -29.33 -16.73 -6.91
C ALA A 581 -30.39 -17.73 -6.42
N ALA A 582 -30.93 -18.51 -7.33
CA ALA A 582 -31.73 -19.66 -6.98
C ALA A 582 -30.79 -20.80 -6.57
N GLY A 583 -30.71 -21.08 -5.27
CA GLY A 583 -29.82 -22.10 -4.74
C GLY A 583 -28.49 -21.54 -4.25
N LEU A 584 -28.52 -20.70 -3.22
CA LEU A 584 -27.35 -20.37 -2.40
C LEU A 584 -26.72 -21.69 -1.92
N VAL A 585 -25.46 -21.92 -2.22
CA VAL A 585 -24.70 -22.96 -1.53
C VAL A 585 -24.68 -22.56 -0.07
N ARG A 586 -25.15 -23.45 0.77
CA ARG A 586 -25.17 -23.29 2.21
C ARG A 586 -23.80 -22.80 2.68
N GLY A 587 -23.77 -21.69 3.40
CA GLY A 587 -22.57 -21.15 4.01
C GLY A 587 -21.76 -20.14 3.18
N ASN A 588 -22.26 -19.59 2.07
CA ASN A 588 -21.60 -18.48 1.39
C ASN A 588 -22.23 -17.13 1.78
N PRO A 589 -21.50 -16.28 2.54
CA PRO A 589 -22.03 -14.99 3.01
C PRO A 589 -22.14 -13.91 1.95
N PHE A 590 -21.84 -14.23 0.67
CA PHE A 590 -21.72 -13.24 -0.39
C PHE A 590 -22.63 -13.51 -1.57
N THR A 591 -23.52 -12.58 -1.84
CA THR A 591 -24.25 -12.49 -3.11
C THR A 591 -23.74 -11.26 -3.87
N MET A 592 -23.45 -11.38 -5.16
CA MET A 592 -22.92 -10.27 -5.97
C MET A 592 -24.03 -9.72 -6.88
N VAL A 593 -24.17 -8.40 -6.89
CA VAL A 593 -25.08 -7.65 -7.78
C VAL A 593 -24.22 -6.74 -8.67
N VAL A 594 -24.45 -6.77 -9.98
CA VAL A 594 -23.70 -5.95 -10.94
C VAL A 594 -24.36 -4.59 -11.12
N GLU A 595 -23.64 -3.51 -10.90
CA GLU A 595 -24.07 -2.14 -11.19
C GLU A 595 -23.17 -1.47 -12.24
N ALA A 596 -23.72 -0.51 -12.99
CA ALA A 596 -23.13 0.02 -14.21
C ALA A 596 -22.30 1.31 -14.03
N ASP A 597 -21.84 1.64 -12.83
CA ASP A 597 -21.09 2.87 -12.57
C ASP A 597 -19.56 2.63 -12.53
N GLY A 598 -18.80 3.63 -12.97
CA GLY A 598 -17.34 3.56 -13.01
C GLY A 598 -16.66 3.45 -11.64
N VAL A 599 -15.47 2.86 -11.63
CA VAL A 599 -14.68 2.51 -10.42
C VAL A 599 -14.41 3.68 -9.47
N MET A 600 -14.33 4.89 -9.99
CA MET A 600 -13.92 6.06 -9.20
C MET A 600 -15.08 6.96 -8.76
N GLY A 601 -16.28 6.72 -9.26
CA GLY A 601 -17.44 7.58 -9.01
C GLY A 601 -18.29 7.18 -7.81
N TYR A 602 -17.88 6.18 -7.00
CA TYR A 602 -18.66 5.69 -5.87
C TYR A 602 -17.77 5.36 -4.65
N ARG A 603 -18.38 5.31 -3.48
CA ARG A 603 -17.75 4.82 -2.26
C ARG A 603 -17.90 3.30 -2.19
N GLN A 604 -16.83 2.62 -1.80
CA GLN A 604 -16.83 1.16 -1.64
C GLN A 604 -17.19 0.75 -0.22
N ASP A 605 -17.81 -0.41 -0.09
CA ASP A 605 -18.18 -1.04 1.18
C ASP A 605 -19.07 -0.17 2.11
N VAL A 606 -19.81 0.80 1.55
CA VAL A 606 -20.65 1.75 2.32
C VAL A 606 -21.73 1.04 3.12
N GLY A 607 -21.93 1.48 4.34
CA GLY A 607 -22.90 0.92 5.29
C GLY A 607 -22.32 -0.20 6.16
N THR A 608 -21.04 -0.57 5.92
CA THR A 608 -20.39 -1.62 6.73
C THR A 608 -20.07 -1.13 8.15
N VAL A 609 -19.74 0.16 8.33
CA VAL A 609 -19.55 0.77 9.65
C VAL A 609 -20.83 0.73 10.47
N ASP A 610 -21.95 1.23 9.90
CA ASP A 610 -23.25 1.21 10.57
C ASP A 610 -23.73 -0.21 10.88
N ALA A 611 -23.54 -1.14 9.93
CA ALA A 611 -23.90 -2.54 10.16
C ALA A 611 -23.05 -3.19 11.26
N THR A 612 -21.77 -2.82 11.36
CA THR A 612 -20.88 -3.26 12.43
C THR A 612 -21.36 -2.75 13.80
N HIS A 613 -21.71 -1.47 13.89
CA HIS A 613 -22.24 -0.91 15.13
C HIS A 613 -23.56 -1.58 15.55
N ARG A 614 -24.47 -1.85 14.61
CA ARG A 614 -25.70 -2.61 14.91
C ARG A 614 -25.39 -4.03 15.37
N LEU A 615 -24.44 -4.72 14.74
CA LEU A 615 -24.03 -6.06 15.14
C LEU A 615 -23.48 -6.06 16.56
N CYS A 616 -22.56 -5.15 16.88
CA CYS A 616 -22.00 -5.08 18.23
C CYS A 616 -23.07 -4.71 19.29
N ALA A 617 -24.02 -3.83 18.95
CA ALA A 617 -25.10 -3.43 19.86
C ALA A 617 -26.17 -4.53 20.09
N ALA A 618 -26.27 -5.49 19.18
CA ALA A 618 -27.19 -6.63 19.32
C ALA A 618 -26.63 -7.78 20.21
N LEU A 619 -25.33 -7.69 20.57
CA LEU A 619 -24.70 -8.70 21.42
C LEU A 619 -24.84 -8.28 22.89
N PRO A 620 -25.23 -9.21 23.81
CA PRO A 620 -25.18 -8.98 25.26
C PRO A 620 -23.76 -8.61 25.74
N GLU A 621 -23.66 -7.90 26.86
CA GLU A 621 -22.34 -7.47 27.40
C GLU A 621 -21.45 -8.66 27.75
N ASP A 622 -22.05 -9.75 28.28
CA ASP A 622 -21.34 -10.98 28.62
C ASP A 622 -21.44 -12.07 27.55
N ALA A 623 -21.65 -11.70 26.31
CA ALA A 623 -21.76 -12.65 25.21
C ALA A 623 -20.45 -13.43 24.97
N SER A 624 -20.58 -14.73 24.69
CA SER A 624 -19.59 -15.58 24.04
C SER A 624 -20.16 -16.06 22.70
N VAL A 625 -19.53 -15.69 21.61
CA VAL A 625 -20.07 -15.92 20.25
C VAL A 625 -19.47 -17.17 19.64
N VAL A 626 -20.32 -18.08 19.18
CA VAL A 626 -19.95 -19.26 18.42
C VAL A 626 -20.44 -19.11 16.98
N VAL A 627 -19.50 -18.99 16.05
CA VAL A 627 -19.81 -18.93 14.62
C VAL A 627 -19.96 -20.35 14.08
N VAL A 628 -21.17 -20.67 13.59
CA VAL A 628 -21.52 -22.03 13.15
C VAL A 628 -21.40 -22.26 11.65
N ASP A 629 -20.85 -21.33 10.92
CA ASP A 629 -20.72 -21.30 9.47
C ASP A 629 -19.27 -20.95 9.07
N SER A 630 -18.67 -21.84 8.28
CA SER A 630 -17.26 -21.72 7.88
C SER A 630 -16.99 -20.48 7.02
N GLY A 631 -17.95 -20.06 6.19
CA GLY A 631 -17.83 -18.85 5.35
C GLY A 631 -17.82 -17.59 6.22
N MET A 632 -18.69 -17.51 7.21
CA MET A 632 -18.72 -16.42 8.18
C MET A 632 -17.46 -16.42 9.07
N ALA A 633 -17.03 -17.60 9.52
CA ALA A 633 -15.88 -17.73 10.41
C ALA A 633 -14.63 -17.03 9.86
N GLY A 634 -14.33 -17.23 8.58
CA GLY A 634 -13.18 -16.58 7.92
C GLY A 634 -13.26 -15.05 7.90
N ASN A 635 -14.42 -14.53 7.58
CA ASN A 635 -14.61 -13.13 7.20
C ASN A 635 -15.02 -12.22 8.37
N TYR A 636 -15.80 -12.74 9.35
CA TYR A 636 -16.44 -11.93 10.38
C TYR A 636 -15.94 -12.19 11.82
N MET A 637 -15.29 -13.32 12.12
CA MET A 637 -14.76 -13.54 13.48
C MET A 637 -13.82 -12.42 13.94
N PRO A 638 -12.91 -11.90 13.09
CA PRO A 638 -12.07 -10.78 13.51
C PRO A 638 -12.85 -9.51 13.81
N LEU A 639 -13.97 -9.28 13.12
CA LEU A 639 -14.86 -8.14 13.40
C LEU A 639 -15.50 -8.27 14.79
N LEU A 640 -16.07 -9.43 15.10
CA LEU A 640 -16.67 -9.71 16.40
C LEU A 640 -15.66 -9.57 17.55
N ARG A 641 -14.46 -10.16 17.37
CA ARG A 641 -13.42 -10.14 18.40
C ARG A 641 -12.75 -8.78 18.56
N ASN A 642 -12.33 -8.15 17.45
CA ASN A 642 -11.45 -6.97 17.49
C ASN A 642 -12.21 -5.65 17.55
N VAL A 643 -13.48 -5.63 17.13
CA VAL A 643 -14.32 -4.42 17.13
C VAL A 643 -15.44 -4.52 18.17
N CYS A 644 -16.19 -5.64 18.20
CA CYS A 644 -17.24 -5.80 19.23
C CYS A 644 -16.67 -6.23 20.58
N GLY A 645 -15.41 -6.71 20.65
CA GLY A 645 -14.74 -7.04 21.90
C GLY A 645 -15.24 -8.33 22.58
N VAL A 646 -15.99 -9.19 21.87
CA VAL A 646 -16.58 -10.40 22.44
C VAL A 646 -15.71 -11.63 22.19
N PRO A 647 -15.57 -12.56 23.16
CA PRO A 647 -14.96 -13.86 22.94
C PRO A 647 -15.63 -14.58 21.77
N THR A 648 -14.84 -15.04 20.81
CA THR A 648 -15.39 -15.60 19.57
C THR A 648 -14.60 -16.83 19.13
N ALA A 649 -15.32 -17.94 18.86
CA ALA A 649 -14.80 -19.14 18.23
C ALA A 649 -15.69 -19.57 17.07
N ALA A 650 -15.18 -20.46 16.21
CA ALA A 650 -15.96 -21.05 15.13
C ALA A 650 -16.07 -22.55 15.32
N MET A 651 -17.18 -23.13 14.87
CA MET A 651 -17.37 -24.55 14.72
C MET A 651 -17.46 -24.90 13.22
N ASN A 652 -16.67 -25.86 12.79
CA ASN A 652 -16.71 -26.34 11.40
C ASN A 652 -17.74 -27.46 11.31
N GLU A 653 -18.80 -27.26 10.52
CA GLU A 653 -19.85 -28.23 10.28
C GLU A 653 -20.43 -28.85 11.58
N PRO A 654 -20.89 -28.01 12.54
CA PRO A 654 -21.34 -28.51 13.83
C PRO A 654 -22.61 -29.35 13.73
N THR A 655 -22.69 -30.38 14.58
CA THR A 655 -23.96 -31.07 14.87
C THR A 655 -24.72 -30.35 15.98
N PRO A 656 -26.05 -30.53 16.10
CA PRO A 656 -26.79 -29.95 17.22
C PRO A 656 -26.21 -30.35 18.60
N ARG A 657 -25.71 -31.58 18.73
CA ARG A 657 -25.08 -32.05 19.98
C ARG A 657 -23.78 -31.32 20.32
N ASP A 658 -22.99 -30.95 19.30
CA ASP A 658 -21.78 -30.16 19.52
C ASP A 658 -22.13 -28.75 19.98
N VAL A 659 -23.16 -28.17 19.39
CA VAL A 659 -23.69 -26.85 19.80
C VAL A 659 -24.21 -26.90 21.23
N ASP A 660 -25.10 -27.86 21.58
CA ASP A 660 -25.64 -28.00 22.89
C ASP A 660 -24.54 -28.12 23.95
N ARG A 661 -23.52 -28.95 23.71
CA ARG A 661 -22.37 -29.11 24.62
C ARG A 661 -21.63 -27.78 24.84
N VAL A 662 -21.26 -27.06 23.75
CA VAL A 662 -20.53 -25.80 23.88
C VAL A 662 -21.36 -24.69 24.51
N VAL A 663 -22.65 -24.64 24.20
CA VAL A 663 -23.60 -23.70 24.82
C VAL A 663 -23.72 -23.95 26.32
N SER A 664 -23.88 -25.20 26.71
CA SER A 664 -23.92 -25.56 28.15
C SER A 664 -22.64 -25.14 28.88
N GLU A 665 -21.47 -25.34 28.25
CA GLU A 665 -20.21 -24.91 28.85
C GLU A 665 -20.06 -23.38 28.94
N ILE A 666 -20.65 -22.62 28.01
CA ILE A 666 -20.68 -21.14 28.08
C ILE A 666 -21.57 -20.71 29.27
N HIS A 667 -22.76 -21.30 29.41
CA HIS A 667 -23.68 -21.00 30.53
C HIS A 667 -23.06 -21.38 31.88
N GLU A 668 -22.34 -22.50 32.00
CA GLU A 668 -21.58 -22.85 33.21
C GLU A 668 -20.56 -21.80 33.64
N ARG A 669 -20.20 -20.86 32.76
CA ARG A 669 -19.29 -19.74 33.03
C ARG A 669 -20.00 -18.42 33.28
N ASP A 670 -21.32 -18.47 33.54
CA ASP A 670 -22.18 -17.29 33.70
C ASP A 670 -22.13 -16.32 32.55
N ARG A 671 -22.13 -16.84 31.29
CA ARG A 671 -22.06 -16.03 30.08
C ARG A 671 -23.23 -16.35 29.13
N ASP A 672 -23.63 -15.34 28.36
CA ASP A 672 -24.65 -15.49 27.33
C ASP A 672 -24.07 -16.22 26.10
N ALA A 673 -24.65 -17.36 25.74
CA ALA A 673 -24.28 -18.07 24.53
C ALA A 673 -24.97 -17.48 23.30
N VAL A 674 -24.17 -17.02 22.32
CA VAL A 674 -24.70 -16.47 21.09
C VAL A 674 -24.21 -17.29 19.91
N LEU A 675 -25.13 -17.81 19.12
CA LEU A 675 -24.81 -18.42 17.84
C LEU A 675 -24.87 -17.36 16.73
N ALA A 676 -23.90 -17.42 15.81
CA ALA A 676 -23.84 -16.51 14.67
C ALA A 676 -23.63 -17.29 13.35
N SER A 677 -24.39 -16.92 12.30
CA SER A 677 -24.28 -17.50 10.97
C SER A 677 -24.63 -16.49 9.88
N SER A 678 -24.11 -16.68 8.68
CA SER A 678 -24.58 -16.00 7.48
C SER A 678 -25.79 -16.69 6.84
N ASP A 679 -26.07 -17.93 7.23
CA ASP A 679 -27.18 -18.77 6.77
C ASP A 679 -28.23 -18.91 7.88
N TRP A 680 -29.39 -18.29 7.64
CA TRP A 680 -30.53 -18.35 8.53
C TRP A 680 -31.04 -19.78 8.79
N GLU A 681 -31.18 -20.61 7.76
CA GLU A 681 -31.68 -21.96 7.89
C GLU A 681 -30.74 -22.86 8.73
N GLN A 682 -29.44 -22.64 8.61
CA GLN A 682 -28.47 -23.33 9.43
C GLN A 682 -28.57 -22.89 10.90
N LEU A 683 -28.69 -21.57 11.12
CA LEU A 683 -28.82 -21.04 12.49
C LEU A 683 -30.06 -21.56 13.16
N GLU A 684 -31.25 -21.52 12.53
CA GLU A 684 -32.51 -21.98 13.06
C GLU A 684 -32.46 -23.48 13.41
N ARG A 685 -31.86 -24.30 12.59
CA ARG A 685 -31.71 -25.75 12.84
C ARG A 685 -30.81 -26.04 14.04
N LEU A 686 -29.79 -25.24 14.28
CA LEU A 686 -28.81 -25.42 15.34
C LEU A 686 -29.26 -24.78 16.67
N ALA A 687 -30.04 -23.71 16.61
CA ALA A 687 -30.58 -23.02 17.78
C ALA A 687 -31.80 -23.69 18.37
N GLY A 688 -32.34 -24.78 17.77
CA GLY A 688 -33.44 -25.56 18.32
C GLY A 688 -34.81 -24.89 18.19
N GLY A 689 -35.29 -24.60 16.98
CA GLY A 689 -36.61 -24.15 16.54
C GLY A 689 -37.50 -23.43 17.57
N GLY A 690 -37.48 -22.12 17.65
CA GLY A 690 -38.28 -21.28 18.54
C GLY A 690 -37.53 -20.10 19.14
N THR A 691 -36.25 -19.99 18.92
CA THR A 691 -35.44 -18.82 19.30
C THR A 691 -35.61 -17.71 18.28
N GLU A 692 -35.85 -16.48 18.76
CA GLU A 692 -35.83 -15.28 17.91
C GLU A 692 -34.40 -15.04 17.43
N ALA A 693 -34.18 -15.12 16.10
CA ALA A 693 -32.91 -14.71 15.51
C ALA A 693 -33.07 -13.36 14.87
N GLU A 694 -32.11 -12.51 15.12
CA GLU A 694 -32.01 -11.17 14.54
C GLU A 694 -30.95 -11.12 13.43
N ARG A 695 -31.14 -10.20 12.48
CA ARG A 695 -30.17 -9.90 11.44
C ARG A 695 -29.58 -8.50 11.63
N PRO A 696 -28.75 -8.27 12.63
CA PRO A 696 -28.20 -6.96 12.94
C PRO A 696 -27.22 -6.46 11.86
N PHE A 697 -26.47 -7.36 11.22
CA PHE A 697 -25.60 -7.01 10.12
C PHE A 697 -26.26 -7.38 8.79
N HIS A 698 -26.59 -6.36 8.03
CA HIS A 698 -27.01 -6.52 6.64
C HIS A 698 -26.54 -5.32 5.84
N VAL A 699 -25.76 -5.58 4.80
CA VAL A 699 -25.20 -4.55 3.92
C VAL A 699 -25.23 -5.01 2.47
N VAL A 700 -25.61 -4.10 1.57
CA VAL A 700 -25.40 -4.23 0.14
C VAL A 700 -24.39 -3.17 -0.25
N ALA A 701 -23.16 -3.58 -0.46
CA ALA A 701 -22.05 -2.68 -0.66
C ALA A 701 -21.41 -2.84 -2.03
N ARG A 702 -21.01 -1.73 -2.65
CA ARG A 702 -20.27 -1.73 -3.91
C ARG A 702 -18.81 -2.13 -3.66
N MET A 703 -18.27 -2.86 -4.61
CA MET A 703 -16.88 -3.30 -4.61
C MET A 703 -16.26 -3.26 -6.01
N ASP A 704 -14.94 -3.33 -6.07
CA ASP A 704 -14.21 -3.34 -7.33
C ASP A 704 -14.47 -4.63 -8.14
N PRO A 705 -14.58 -4.51 -9.47
CA PRO A 705 -14.49 -5.65 -10.37
C PRO A 705 -13.05 -6.16 -10.39
N SER A 706 -12.88 -7.43 -10.73
CA SER A 706 -11.57 -8.01 -11.03
C SER A 706 -11.41 -8.16 -12.53
N THR A 707 -10.34 -7.58 -13.10
CA THR A 707 -9.98 -7.69 -14.53
C THR A 707 -8.54 -8.14 -14.68
N LEU A 708 -8.22 -8.87 -15.77
CA LEU A 708 -6.87 -9.39 -16.03
C LEU A 708 -6.18 -8.69 -17.20
N MET A 709 -6.95 -8.33 -18.24
CA MET A 709 -6.40 -7.87 -19.52
C MET A 709 -6.61 -6.39 -19.79
N GLU A 710 -7.30 -5.68 -18.90
CA GLU A 710 -7.63 -4.26 -19.06
C GLU A 710 -7.73 -3.56 -17.69
N PRO A 711 -7.71 -2.23 -17.63
CA PRO A 711 -8.04 -1.49 -16.42
C PRO A 711 -9.44 -1.87 -15.91
N PRO A 712 -9.68 -1.83 -14.59
CA PRO A 712 -10.98 -2.17 -14.03
C PRO A 712 -12.04 -1.22 -14.54
N THR A 713 -13.17 -1.79 -14.95
CA THR A 713 -14.32 -1.09 -15.52
C THR A 713 -15.59 -1.55 -14.82
N GLY A 714 -16.42 -0.63 -14.37
CA GLY A 714 -17.65 -0.93 -13.66
C GLY A 714 -17.48 -1.19 -12.16
N SER A 715 -18.52 -1.66 -11.51
CA SER A 715 -18.55 -2.02 -10.10
C SER A 715 -19.41 -3.26 -9.88
N TRP A 716 -19.23 -3.89 -8.72
CA TRP A 716 -20.01 -5.01 -8.25
C TRP A 716 -20.71 -4.61 -6.96
N ALA A 717 -21.78 -5.30 -6.60
CA ALA A 717 -22.31 -5.23 -5.25
C ALA A 717 -22.03 -6.55 -4.51
N PHE A 718 -21.74 -6.39 -3.24
CA PHE A 718 -21.57 -7.47 -2.28
C PHE A 718 -22.71 -7.38 -1.27
N VAL A 719 -23.33 -8.51 -0.98
CA VAL A 719 -24.35 -8.59 0.07
C VAL A 719 -23.76 -9.39 1.22
N GLY A 720 -23.60 -8.74 2.36
CA GLY A 720 -23.19 -9.38 3.61
C GLY A 720 -24.35 -9.43 4.60
N SER A 721 -24.57 -10.58 5.24
CA SER A 721 -25.55 -10.74 6.29
C SER A 721 -24.96 -11.56 7.42
N VAL A 722 -25.24 -11.16 8.66
CA VAL A 722 -24.96 -11.94 9.87
C VAL A 722 -26.26 -12.01 10.67
N TRP A 723 -26.66 -13.23 10.94
CA TRP A 723 -27.75 -13.57 11.82
C TRP A 723 -27.18 -13.97 13.17
N VAL A 724 -27.81 -13.55 14.24
CA VAL A 724 -27.45 -13.92 15.62
C VAL A 724 -28.65 -14.45 16.34
N SER A 725 -28.44 -15.43 17.22
CA SER A 725 -29.46 -15.98 18.12
C SER A 725 -28.84 -16.08 19.50
N VAL A 726 -29.43 -15.42 20.47
CA VAL A 726 -29.06 -15.53 21.88
C VAL A 726 -29.80 -16.74 22.46
N LEU A 727 -29.06 -17.71 22.99
CA LEU A 727 -29.61 -18.90 23.54
C LEU A 727 -29.81 -18.70 25.05
N PRO A 728 -31.06 -18.87 25.60
CA PRO A 728 -31.30 -18.70 27.00
C PRO A 728 -30.66 -19.84 27.82
N ASP A 729 -30.26 -19.51 29.04
CA ASP A 729 -29.90 -20.52 30.01
C ASP A 729 -31.22 -21.23 30.45
N GLU A 730 -31.39 -22.49 30.05
CA GLU A 730 -32.54 -23.34 30.47
C GLU A 730 -32.29 -23.93 31.86
N GLY A 731 -31.78 -23.15 32.84
CA GLY A 731 -31.37 -23.49 34.18
C GLY A 731 -32.16 -24.58 34.93
#